data_a8b3fb24daa2aa183b385d9e83459ca2
#
_entry.id   a8b3fb24daa2aa183b385d9e83459ca2
#
_cell.length_a   1.000
_cell.length_b   1.000
_cell.length_c   1.000
_cell.angle_alpha   90.00
_cell.angle_beta   90.00
_cell.angle_gamma   90.00
#
_symmetry.space_group_name_H-M   'P 1'
#
loop_
_entity.id
_entity.type
_entity.pdbx_description
1 polymer ?
#
loop_
_entity_poly.entity_id
_entity_poly.type
_entity_poly.pdbx_seq_one_letter_code
_entity_poly.pdbx_strand_id
1 'polypeptide(L)'
;MTDPLAAYQLAKRRGMDFIALTDSDSLDGYAQLAQFADVIPACETTLQFPEDGCPVRVMVYGLNDAQLAKMLSLRGNLYNVREYLLAENLYHVVAQPLEPHDGKLSPDHVERLLLLFDHFEARSCGRQQRSNEFTSAFLDALTPEYFDQIQRKLKITPASERPWQKGQIGSSNDYCGQYIGLTWTEAPRVATAGEFLQQLRMRKGTPAGMHGSTIASAHSMYRVGAQLYASKVLRREGDVQGILELILTRLLSPEKPTKMQVAGSLWDALKNLFKMRKKPSAIERKLIAETIRAYRELPKDERLGGIDRDDLQTFDARLYNMADRVLSKVSYQLLNDAMKDFERGQIGSGLPLVAALLPIQSVMAPYLYSFDKLNRDRKLIRELSARVEGTLELPKKSARKKVAWFSDTVTDVNGVSMTLHRMSEVAEKLDADLEIICSVAESRAPTGSKFLNFPPVGEISIPDYELQKLSVPPILRIVKYLESQNFDEYIISTPGPVGLIAMFAAKLFGVPVRAIYHSDFPQHVRQITGDEGLEKTTWKFMRWFYGLADAVYSPSDHYRKQLIDHGFNPRRLFIYTRGTDLDFYNPRHRDEEFYKPHGITDRVIFVYTGRVSREKNLDVVVDAFLQDEVLQRKAALAIVGDGPFRDELIARKLPPMIVFPGFVKGKQLAKAYASGDVFVFPSTTDTYGNSVLEAQASGLPSLVSNEGGPKEIILPGESGLVLPGYDVNAWRQAMRSLVESDDLRHRMAAAARARAATRDWSTAFREFWDEDPYPKADEEVRAIVIA
;
A
#
# COMPACT_ATOMS: atom_id res chain seq x y z
N MET A 1 15.61 12.81 28.28
CA MET A 1 14.69 13.96 28.20
C MET A 1 15.52 15.23 28.05
N THR A 2 15.01 16.20 27.34
CA THR A 2 15.73 17.46 27.11
C THR A 2 15.86 18.23 28.43
N ASP A 3 17.03 18.80 28.67
CA ASP A 3 17.25 19.69 29.83
C ASP A 3 16.32 20.92 29.69
N PRO A 4 15.52 21.27 30.73
CA PRO A 4 14.59 22.39 30.68
C PRO A 4 15.25 23.72 30.33
N LEU A 5 16.46 24.00 30.87
CA LEU A 5 17.19 25.23 30.55
C LEU A 5 17.64 25.30 29.11
N ALA A 6 18.11 24.18 28.57
CA ALA A 6 18.46 24.08 27.13
C ALA A 6 17.23 24.25 26.22
N ALA A 7 16.07 23.71 26.60
CA ALA A 7 14.80 23.88 25.90
C ALA A 7 14.36 25.37 25.90
N TYR A 8 14.43 26.03 27.06
CA TYR A 8 14.16 27.46 27.23
C TYR A 8 15.07 28.31 26.33
N GLN A 9 16.40 28.09 26.41
CA GLN A 9 17.36 28.84 25.61
C GLN A 9 17.14 28.67 24.09
N LEU A 10 16.76 27.46 23.65
CA LEU A 10 16.45 27.21 22.24
C LEU A 10 15.17 27.93 21.80
N ALA A 11 14.11 27.88 22.58
CA ALA A 11 12.88 28.62 22.30
C ALA A 11 13.13 30.13 22.25
N LYS A 12 13.91 30.69 23.17
CA LYS A 12 14.29 32.13 23.12
C LYS A 12 15.10 32.49 21.89
N ARG A 13 16.07 31.67 21.46
CA ARG A 13 16.83 31.87 20.22
C ARG A 13 15.94 31.85 18.99
N ARG A 14 14.83 31.10 19.02
CA ARG A 14 13.81 31.02 17.95
C ARG A 14 12.75 32.12 18.05
N GLY A 15 12.91 33.08 18.94
CA GLY A 15 12.08 34.30 19.02
C GLY A 15 10.80 34.14 19.84
N MET A 16 10.68 33.12 20.68
CA MET A 16 9.51 32.95 21.56
C MET A 16 9.52 33.97 22.70
N ASP A 17 8.44 34.74 22.83
CA ASP A 17 8.28 35.74 23.94
C ASP A 17 7.94 35.02 25.23
N PHE A 18 6.98 34.10 25.24
CA PHE A 18 6.55 33.31 26.38
C PHE A 18 6.74 31.82 26.11
N ILE A 19 7.03 31.04 27.15
CA ILE A 19 7.35 29.62 27.05
C ILE A 19 6.57 28.83 28.09
N ALA A 20 5.92 27.75 27.65
CA ALA A 20 5.31 26.77 28.55
C ALA A 20 5.93 25.39 28.30
N LEU A 21 6.49 24.78 29.34
CA LEU A 21 6.88 23.38 29.29
C LEU A 21 5.72 22.54 29.84
N THR A 22 5.14 21.68 29.00
CA THR A 22 4.00 20.83 29.36
C THR A 22 4.46 19.40 29.64
N ASP A 23 5.17 19.20 30.74
CA ASP A 23 5.58 17.87 31.20
C ASP A 23 4.34 17.02 31.50
N SER A 24 4.44 15.71 31.28
CA SER A 24 3.34 14.79 31.55
C SER A 24 3.14 14.61 33.07
N ASP A 25 1.96 14.98 33.55
CA ASP A 25 1.53 14.85 34.95
C ASP A 25 2.50 15.48 35.97
N SER A 26 3.29 16.51 35.58
CA SER A 26 4.33 17.12 36.40
C SER A 26 4.53 18.61 36.10
N LEU A 27 5.04 19.37 37.08
CA LEU A 27 5.57 20.73 36.91
C LEU A 27 7.10 20.79 37.08
N ASP A 28 7.82 19.68 37.07
CA ASP A 28 9.27 19.62 37.34
C ASP A 28 10.09 20.46 36.36
N GLY A 29 9.71 20.50 35.10
CA GLY A 29 10.35 21.34 34.09
C GLY A 29 10.14 22.83 34.35
N TYR A 30 8.93 23.22 34.74
CA TYR A 30 8.63 24.58 35.16
C TYR A 30 9.42 24.95 36.42
N ALA A 31 9.49 24.11 37.46
CA ALA A 31 10.18 24.38 38.72
C ALA A 31 11.66 24.77 38.52
N GLN A 32 12.32 24.19 37.51
CA GLN A 32 13.70 24.53 37.13
C GLN A 32 13.84 25.90 36.45
N LEU A 33 12.75 26.44 35.92
CA LEU A 33 12.69 27.69 35.14
C LEU A 33 11.87 28.78 35.85
N ALA A 34 11.41 28.56 37.07
CA ALA A 34 10.50 29.45 37.81
C ALA A 34 11.07 30.86 38.04
N GLN A 35 12.41 31.05 37.96
CA GLN A 35 13.07 32.36 38.02
C GLN A 35 12.83 33.26 36.79
N PHE A 36 12.34 32.69 35.66
CA PHE A 36 12.10 33.47 34.44
C PHE A 36 10.61 33.87 34.40
N ALA A 37 10.34 35.18 34.33
CA ALA A 37 8.98 35.73 34.35
C ALA A 37 8.17 35.46 33.07
N ASP A 38 8.84 35.05 32.04
CA ASP A 38 8.27 34.72 30.73
C ASP A 38 7.97 33.21 30.59
N VAL A 39 8.14 32.41 31.65
CA VAL A 39 7.81 31.00 31.68
C VAL A 39 6.46 30.80 32.38
N ILE A 40 5.56 30.07 31.68
CA ILE A 40 4.19 29.77 32.13
C ILE A 40 4.18 28.38 32.78
N PRO A 41 3.73 28.22 34.05
CA PRO A 41 3.52 26.89 34.63
C PRO A 41 2.46 26.14 33.86
N ALA A 42 2.79 24.95 33.33
CA ALA A 42 1.88 24.15 32.52
C ALA A 42 2.19 22.64 32.62
N CYS A 43 1.17 21.84 32.43
CA CYS A 43 1.33 20.38 32.29
C CYS A 43 0.43 19.84 31.22
N GLU A 44 0.79 18.66 30.66
CA GLU A 44 -0.09 17.82 29.85
C GLU A 44 -0.55 16.65 30.72
N THR A 45 -1.84 16.31 30.68
CA THR A 45 -2.38 15.13 31.37
C THR A 45 -3.33 14.35 30.46
N THR A 46 -3.42 13.03 30.68
CA THR A 46 -4.37 12.17 30.00
C THR A 46 -5.60 11.93 30.87
N LEU A 47 -6.74 12.40 30.41
CA LEU A 47 -8.06 12.21 31.00
C LEU A 47 -8.79 11.06 30.29
N GLN A 48 -9.85 10.54 30.93
CA GLN A 48 -10.63 9.44 30.35
C GLN A 48 -12.12 9.77 30.32
N PHE A 49 -12.80 9.40 29.25
CA PHE A 49 -14.24 9.28 29.25
C PHE A 49 -14.65 8.13 30.18
N PRO A 50 -15.53 8.36 31.19
CA PRO A 50 -15.88 7.30 32.13
C PRO A 50 -16.72 6.18 31.51
N GLU A 51 -17.36 6.42 30.34
CA GLU A 51 -18.25 5.47 29.69
C GLU A 51 -17.50 4.25 29.09
N ASP A 52 -16.31 4.47 28.55
CA ASP A 52 -15.57 3.44 27.82
C ASP A 52 -14.04 3.50 28.06
N GLY A 53 -13.58 4.48 28.86
CA GLY A 53 -12.17 4.71 29.14
C GLY A 53 -11.39 5.31 27.95
N CYS A 54 -12.05 5.91 26.95
CA CYS A 54 -11.37 6.57 25.83
C CYS A 54 -10.48 7.70 26.35
N PRO A 55 -9.15 7.69 26.08
CA PRO A 55 -8.21 8.68 26.57
C PRO A 55 -8.25 9.97 25.73
N VAL A 56 -8.14 11.10 26.43
CA VAL A 56 -8.05 12.45 25.84
C VAL A 56 -6.92 13.20 26.53
N ARG A 57 -6.05 13.83 25.78
CA ARG A 57 -5.00 14.70 26.33
C ARG A 57 -5.50 16.13 26.48
N VAL A 58 -5.16 16.73 27.61
CA VAL A 58 -5.46 18.12 27.93
C VAL A 58 -4.22 18.80 28.48
N MET A 59 -3.88 19.94 27.90
CA MET A 59 -2.85 20.85 28.42
C MET A 59 -3.51 21.87 29.34
N VAL A 60 -2.94 22.08 30.51
CA VAL A 60 -3.45 23.03 31.52
C VAL A 60 -2.34 24.03 31.86
N TYR A 61 -2.68 25.31 31.91
CA TYR A 61 -1.76 26.42 32.07
C TYR A 61 -2.11 27.28 33.30
N GLY A 62 -1.09 27.81 33.95
CA GLY A 62 -1.24 28.72 35.10
C GLY A 62 -1.58 28.02 36.40
N LEU A 63 -1.33 26.70 36.51
CA LEU A 63 -1.63 25.90 37.72
C LEU A 63 -0.42 25.78 38.65
N ASN A 64 -0.70 25.51 39.94
CA ASN A 64 0.30 25.16 40.94
C ASN A 64 0.25 23.68 41.33
N ASP A 65 1.20 23.22 42.18
CA ASP A 65 1.31 21.82 42.60
C ASP A 65 0.06 21.26 43.27
N ALA A 66 -0.62 22.07 44.10
CA ALA A 66 -1.84 21.66 44.81
C ALA A 66 -2.99 21.44 43.79
N GLN A 67 -3.14 22.34 42.82
CA GLN A 67 -4.12 22.23 41.73
C GLN A 67 -3.82 21.05 40.83
N LEU A 68 -2.54 20.82 40.48
CA LEU A 68 -2.12 19.65 39.73
C LEU A 68 -2.48 18.35 40.46
N ALA A 69 -2.12 18.21 41.74
CA ALA A 69 -2.41 17.01 42.55
C ALA A 69 -3.93 16.73 42.63
N LYS A 70 -4.75 17.77 42.81
CA LYS A 70 -6.20 17.65 42.83
C LYS A 70 -6.74 17.20 41.46
N MET A 71 -6.30 17.79 40.36
CA MET A 71 -6.68 17.43 38.98
C MET A 71 -6.33 15.97 38.68
N LEU A 72 -5.12 15.52 39.02
CA LEU A 72 -4.68 14.15 38.81
C LEU A 72 -5.52 13.12 39.59
N SER A 73 -6.03 13.49 40.77
CA SER A 73 -6.94 12.64 41.57
C SER A 73 -8.29 12.42 40.85
N LEU A 74 -8.68 13.29 39.92
CA LEU A 74 -9.95 13.27 39.19
C LEU A 74 -9.82 12.70 37.76
N ARG A 75 -8.60 12.45 37.25
CA ARG A 75 -8.30 12.16 35.83
C ARG A 75 -9.05 10.98 35.20
N GLY A 76 -9.58 10.06 36.03
CA GLY A 76 -10.41 8.93 35.56
C GLY A 76 -11.79 9.33 35.03
N ASN A 77 -12.20 10.61 35.26
CA ASN A 77 -13.47 11.13 34.74
C ASN A 77 -13.27 12.55 34.16
N LEU A 78 -13.29 12.64 32.86
CA LEU A 78 -13.11 13.88 32.10
C LEU A 78 -14.10 15.00 32.53
N TYR A 79 -15.34 14.65 32.85
CA TYR A 79 -16.39 15.61 33.21
C TYR A 79 -16.04 16.27 34.56
N ASN A 80 -15.60 15.49 35.55
CA ASN A 80 -15.21 16.01 36.88
C ASN A 80 -13.99 16.91 36.75
N VAL A 81 -13.00 16.54 35.92
CA VAL A 81 -11.82 17.40 35.70
C VAL A 81 -12.24 18.72 35.05
N ARG A 82 -13.09 18.67 34.03
CA ARG A 82 -13.61 19.86 33.34
C ARG A 82 -14.28 20.82 34.35
N GLU A 83 -15.17 20.33 35.24
CA GLU A 83 -15.82 21.13 36.26
C GLU A 83 -14.80 21.77 37.21
N TYR A 84 -13.81 21.01 37.63
CA TYR A 84 -12.70 21.52 38.48
C TYR A 84 -11.91 22.61 37.75
N LEU A 85 -11.51 22.43 36.51
CA LEU A 85 -10.76 23.41 35.73
C LEU A 85 -11.52 24.75 35.57
N LEU A 86 -12.84 24.67 35.37
CA LEU A 86 -13.72 25.85 35.29
C LEU A 86 -13.84 26.55 36.66
N ALA A 87 -14.05 25.80 37.74
CA ALA A 87 -14.16 26.35 39.11
C ALA A 87 -12.87 27.07 39.55
N GLU A 88 -11.69 26.50 39.20
CA GLU A 88 -10.38 27.10 39.47
C GLU A 88 -9.98 28.17 38.45
N ASN A 89 -10.81 28.44 37.44
CA ASN A 89 -10.52 29.37 36.36
C ASN A 89 -9.15 29.11 35.67
N LEU A 90 -8.81 27.82 35.44
CA LEU A 90 -7.57 27.42 34.78
C LEU A 90 -7.73 27.41 33.26
N TYR A 91 -6.77 28.01 32.53
CA TYR A 91 -6.77 27.92 31.08
C TYR A 91 -6.37 26.52 30.65
N HIS A 92 -7.17 25.93 29.79
CA HIS A 92 -6.97 24.55 29.34
C HIS A 92 -7.33 24.34 27.86
N VAL A 93 -6.68 23.38 27.24
CA VAL A 93 -6.74 23.11 25.79
C VAL A 93 -6.77 21.62 25.55
N VAL A 94 -7.67 21.13 24.69
CA VAL A 94 -7.64 19.76 24.23
C VAL A 94 -6.45 19.59 23.26
N ALA A 95 -5.47 18.79 23.66
CA ALA A 95 -4.31 18.49 22.84
C ALA A 95 -4.65 17.40 21.80
N GLN A 96 -4.21 17.60 20.58
CA GLN A 96 -4.35 16.61 19.47
C GLN A 96 -5.76 15.98 19.39
N PRO A 97 -6.83 16.78 19.22
CA PRO A 97 -8.23 16.36 19.39
C PRO A 97 -8.68 15.24 18.46
N LEU A 98 -7.96 14.97 17.38
CA LEU A 98 -8.27 13.94 16.39
C LEU A 98 -7.26 12.77 16.41
N GLU A 99 -6.40 12.64 17.44
CA GLU A 99 -5.46 11.52 17.55
C GLU A 99 -6.08 10.35 18.34
N PRO A 100 -6.38 9.21 17.70
CA PRO A 100 -6.90 8.03 18.39
C PRO A 100 -5.76 7.26 19.06
N HIS A 101 -5.42 7.62 20.32
CA HIS A 101 -4.27 7.05 21.05
C HIS A 101 -4.36 5.52 21.23
N ASP A 102 -5.57 5.03 21.49
CA ASP A 102 -5.85 3.59 21.71
C ASP A 102 -6.87 3.01 20.71
N GLY A 103 -7.21 3.77 19.68
CA GLY A 103 -8.20 3.39 18.66
C GLY A 103 -9.65 3.56 19.07
N LYS A 104 -9.96 4.05 20.29
CA LYS A 104 -11.35 4.24 20.77
C LYS A 104 -11.97 5.57 20.37
N LEU A 105 -11.14 6.58 20.04
CA LEU A 105 -11.66 7.90 19.69
C LEU A 105 -12.56 7.83 18.45
N SER A 106 -13.81 8.23 18.60
CA SER A 106 -14.85 8.18 17.58
C SER A 106 -15.42 9.57 17.29
N PRO A 107 -16.17 9.78 16.22
CA PRO A 107 -16.88 11.03 15.98
C PRO A 107 -17.77 11.48 17.15
N ASP A 108 -18.40 10.57 17.88
CA ASP A 108 -19.21 10.92 19.05
C ASP A 108 -18.36 11.50 20.19
N HIS A 109 -17.15 10.99 20.40
CA HIS A 109 -16.22 11.58 21.37
C HIS A 109 -15.79 12.99 20.94
N VAL A 110 -15.49 13.21 19.65
CA VAL A 110 -15.14 14.54 19.15
C VAL A 110 -16.29 15.52 19.33
N GLU A 111 -17.54 15.14 19.02
CA GLU A 111 -18.73 15.96 19.26
C GLU A 111 -18.92 16.31 20.75
N ARG A 112 -18.63 15.36 21.67
CA ARG A 112 -18.63 15.63 23.12
C ARG A 112 -17.53 16.61 23.52
N LEU A 113 -16.31 16.45 22.99
CA LEU A 113 -15.21 17.38 23.26
C LEU A 113 -15.55 18.81 22.79
N LEU A 114 -16.22 18.96 21.63
CA LEU A 114 -16.68 20.26 21.14
C LEU A 114 -17.66 20.92 22.10
N LEU A 115 -18.55 20.16 22.76
CA LEU A 115 -19.50 20.69 23.76
C LEU A 115 -18.81 21.03 25.08
N LEU A 116 -17.82 20.23 25.49
CA LEU A 116 -17.18 20.35 26.79
C LEU A 116 -16.04 21.40 26.87
N PHE A 117 -15.35 21.66 25.76
CA PHE A 117 -14.16 22.49 25.72
C PHE A 117 -14.26 23.62 24.68
N ASP A 118 -13.62 24.74 24.98
CA ASP A 118 -13.60 25.93 24.13
C ASP A 118 -12.31 26.11 23.35
N HIS A 119 -11.20 25.44 23.80
CA HIS A 119 -9.88 25.63 23.20
C HIS A 119 -9.27 24.29 22.77
N PHE A 120 -8.65 24.30 21.57
CA PHE A 120 -8.11 23.12 20.90
C PHE A 120 -6.73 23.38 20.32
N GLU A 121 -5.85 22.39 20.38
CA GLU A 121 -4.61 22.40 19.62
C GLU A 121 -4.93 22.09 18.14
N ALA A 122 -4.95 23.13 17.31
CA ALA A 122 -5.25 22.99 15.89
C ALA A 122 -3.99 22.71 15.05
N ARG A 123 -2.80 23.10 15.55
CA ARG A 123 -1.53 22.82 14.88
C ARG A 123 -0.51 22.27 15.87
N SER A 124 0.05 21.12 15.52
CA SER A 124 1.10 20.47 16.30
C SER A 124 2.25 20.04 15.39
N CYS A 125 3.50 20.27 15.82
CA CYS A 125 4.67 19.71 15.15
C CYS A 125 4.76 18.19 15.29
N GLY A 126 3.96 17.58 16.16
CA GLY A 126 3.78 16.12 16.24
C GLY A 126 2.75 15.55 15.28
N ARG A 127 2.12 16.37 14.38
CA ARG A 127 1.05 15.97 13.47
C ARG A 127 1.35 16.40 12.04
N GLN A 128 0.88 15.62 11.07
CA GLN A 128 1.03 15.95 9.65
C GLN A 128 0.24 17.21 9.27
N GLN A 129 0.69 17.88 8.20
CA GLN A 129 0.03 19.04 7.63
C GLN A 129 -1.46 18.80 7.39
N ARG A 130 -1.80 17.68 6.75
CA ARG A 130 -3.17 17.26 6.47
C ARG A 130 -4.06 17.24 7.72
N SER A 131 -3.55 16.66 8.82
CA SER A 131 -4.29 16.53 10.08
C SER A 131 -4.48 17.90 10.75
N ASN A 132 -3.45 18.74 10.76
CA ASN A 132 -3.49 20.09 11.31
C ASN A 132 -4.45 20.98 10.49
N GLU A 133 -4.38 20.96 9.16
CA GLU A 133 -5.26 21.73 8.28
C GLU A 133 -6.71 21.30 8.42
N PHE A 134 -6.97 19.99 8.47
CA PHE A 134 -8.34 19.50 8.70
C PHE A 134 -8.86 19.93 10.07
N THR A 135 -8.07 19.82 11.13
CA THR A 135 -8.48 20.23 12.48
C THR A 135 -8.84 21.72 12.52
N SER A 136 -8.00 22.59 11.95
CA SER A 136 -8.28 24.02 11.90
C SER A 136 -9.55 24.32 11.10
N ALA A 137 -9.65 23.78 9.87
CA ALA A 137 -10.81 23.97 9.01
C ALA A 137 -12.11 23.45 9.62
N PHE A 138 -12.06 22.30 10.31
CA PHE A 138 -13.22 21.74 11.01
C PHE A 138 -13.68 22.64 12.16
N LEU A 139 -12.77 23.17 12.97
CA LEU A 139 -13.09 24.08 14.07
C LEU A 139 -13.61 25.42 13.56
N ASP A 140 -13.10 25.92 12.42
CA ASP A 140 -13.56 27.18 11.80
C ASP A 140 -14.93 27.04 11.13
N ALA A 141 -15.28 25.85 10.64
CA ALA A 141 -16.55 25.58 9.96
C ALA A 141 -17.74 25.35 10.91
N LEU A 142 -17.52 25.27 12.23
CA LEU A 142 -18.58 25.01 13.22
C LEU A 142 -19.65 26.11 13.22
N THR A 143 -20.93 25.72 13.23
CA THR A 143 -22.08 26.63 13.20
C THR A 143 -22.98 26.46 14.43
N PRO A 144 -23.82 27.49 14.80
CA PRO A 144 -24.81 27.36 15.85
C PRO A 144 -25.76 26.17 15.62
N GLU A 145 -26.20 25.97 14.36
CA GLU A 145 -27.16 24.93 13.97
C GLU A 145 -26.59 23.53 14.22
N TYR A 146 -25.31 23.32 13.89
CA TYR A 146 -24.61 22.06 14.19
C TYR A 146 -24.50 21.81 15.69
N PHE A 147 -24.19 22.85 16.47
CA PHE A 147 -24.17 22.75 17.93
C PHE A 147 -25.51 22.42 18.53
N ASP A 148 -26.59 23.03 18.06
CA ASP A 148 -27.96 22.68 18.47
C ASP A 148 -28.30 21.21 18.21
N GLN A 149 -27.85 20.69 17.05
CA GLN A 149 -28.03 19.29 16.68
C GLN A 149 -27.29 18.34 17.63
N ILE A 150 -25.96 18.55 17.85
CA ILE A 150 -25.15 17.66 18.71
C ILE A 150 -25.56 17.79 20.18
N GLN A 151 -25.98 18.96 20.64
CA GLN A 151 -26.47 19.17 22.00
C GLN A 151 -27.77 18.38 22.26
N ARG A 152 -28.74 18.43 21.33
CA ARG A 152 -29.96 17.62 21.43
C ARG A 152 -29.69 16.12 21.45
N LYS A 153 -28.74 15.67 20.62
CA LYS A 153 -28.32 14.27 20.50
C LYS A 153 -27.64 13.79 21.81
N LEU A 154 -26.65 14.54 22.29
CA LEU A 154 -25.78 14.12 23.37
C LEU A 154 -26.24 14.54 24.77
N LYS A 155 -27.17 15.50 24.88
CA LYS A 155 -27.72 16.05 26.12
C LYS A 155 -26.64 16.63 27.05
N ILE A 156 -25.60 17.23 26.49
CA ILE A 156 -24.51 17.89 27.19
C ILE A 156 -24.67 19.39 27.06
N THR A 157 -24.60 20.11 28.18
CA THR A 157 -24.61 21.58 28.21
C THR A 157 -23.26 22.11 27.73
N PRO A 158 -23.22 23.01 26.73
CA PRO A 158 -21.98 23.61 26.26
C PRO A 158 -21.21 24.39 27.34
N ALA A 159 -19.89 24.54 27.12
CA ALA A 159 -19.00 25.23 28.06
C ALA A 159 -19.21 26.75 28.09
N SER A 160 -19.69 27.35 26.99
CA SER A 160 -19.80 28.80 26.84
C SER A 160 -21.07 29.19 26.04
N GLU A 161 -21.41 30.50 26.06
CA GLU A 161 -22.57 31.03 25.31
C GLU A 161 -22.42 30.92 23.79
N ARG A 162 -21.19 30.90 23.28
CA ARG A 162 -20.90 30.74 21.84
C ARG A 162 -19.98 29.54 21.61
N PRO A 163 -20.49 28.34 21.86
CA PRO A 163 -19.65 27.13 21.86
C PRO A 163 -19.14 26.74 20.48
N TRP A 164 -19.73 27.22 19.37
CA TRP A 164 -19.24 27.02 18.01
C TRP A 164 -18.00 27.84 17.67
N GLN A 165 -17.69 28.90 18.44
CA GLN A 165 -16.46 29.65 18.29
C GLN A 165 -15.36 29.00 19.13
N LYS A 166 -14.36 28.41 18.50
CA LYS A 166 -13.26 27.71 19.18
C LYS A 166 -11.98 28.53 19.16
N GLY A 167 -11.31 28.58 20.32
CA GLY A 167 -9.94 29.08 20.39
C GLY A 167 -8.97 28.01 19.85
N GLN A 168 -8.02 28.42 19.07
CA GLN A 168 -7.03 27.53 18.46
C GLN A 168 -5.62 27.91 18.91
N ILE A 169 -4.80 26.90 19.21
CA ILE A 169 -3.39 27.08 19.52
C ILE A 169 -2.49 26.16 18.69
N GLY A 170 -1.19 26.52 18.63
CA GLY A 170 -0.14 25.68 18.08
C GLY A 170 0.89 25.32 19.15
N SER A 171 1.42 24.10 19.12
CA SER A 171 2.48 23.64 20.02
C SER A 171 3.56 22.84 19.32
N SER A 172 4.79 22.88 19.87
CA SER A 172 5.92 22.13 19.30
C SER A 172 5.81 20.62 19.48
N ASN A 173 5.16 20.15 20.53
CA ASN A 173 5.01 18.73 20.89
C ASN A 173 6.32 17.94 20.70
N ASP A 174 7.41 18.45 21.24
CA ASP A 174 8.76 17.91 21.04
C ASP A 174 9.33 17.31 22.33
N TYR A 175 9.68 16.02 22.27
CA TYR A 175 10.29 15.25 23.37
C TYR A 175 11.81 15.08 23.22
N CYS A 176 12.39 15.50 22.08
CA CYS A 176 13.80 15.27 21.77
C CYS A 176 14.67 16.54 21.80
N GLY A 177 14.08 17.72 21.99
CA GLY A 177 14.76 19.00 22.02
C GLY A 177 15.20 19.54 20.66
N GLN A 178 14.64 19.06 19.54
CA GLN A 178 15.00 19.49 18.19
C GLN A 178 14.03 20.48 17.57
N TYR A 179 12.73 20.24 17.80
CA TYR A 179 11.63 20.96 17.13
C TYR A 179 10.98 22.02 18.04
N ILE A 180 11.54 22.28 19.23
CA ILE A 180 11.06 23.31 20.18
C ILE A 180 10.98 24.66 19.49
N GLY A 181 9.84 25.33 19.57
CA GLY A 181 9.61 26.66 18.99
C GLY A 181 9.52 26.67 17.46
N LEU A 182 9.32 25.54 16.79
CA LEU A 182 9.03 25.49 15.35
C LEU A 182 7.54 25.52 15.03
N THR A 183 6.71 25.26 16.03
CA THR A 183 5.27 25.50 16.00
C THR A 183 4.91 26.25 17.27
N TRP A 184 4.14 27.32 17.13
CA TRP A 184 3.84 28.26 18.18
C TRP A 184 2.43 28.84 18.07
N THR A 185 2.01 29.61 19.08
CA THR A 185 0.76 30.37 19.04
C THR A 185 1.09 31.85 18.99
N GLU A 186 0.54 32.57 18.03
CA GLU A 186 0.59 34.04 17.94
C GLU A 186 -0.62 34.65 18.66
N ALA A 187 -0.43 35.76 19.33
CA ALA A 187 -1.51 36.52 19.95
C ALA A 187 -1.17 38.02 19.87
N PRO A 188 -2.14 38.94 20.09
CA PRO A 188 -1.87 40.37 20.21
C PRO A 188 -0.77 40.65 21.25
N ARG A 189 0.11 41.58 20.93
CA ARG A 189 1.28 41.91 21.77
C ARG A 189 0.86 42.30 23.17
N VAL A 190 1.48 41.69 24.17
CA VAL A 190 1.25 41.87 25.58
C VAL A 190 2.59 41.92 26.36
N ALA A 191 2.58 42.41 27.61
CA ALA A 191 3.78 42.57 28.39
C ALA A 191 4.07 41.37 29.32
N THR A 192 3.05 40.62 29.72
CA THR A 192 3.18 39.56 30.73
C THR A 192 2.57 38.23 30.26
N ALA A 193 3.07 37.12 30.82
CA ALA A 193 2.54 35.79 30.62
C ALA A 193 1.04 35.66 31.00
N GLY A 194 0.61 36.35 32.06
CA GLY A 194 -0.79 36.39 32.47
C GLY A 194 -1.70 37.06 31.43
N GLU A 195 -1.26 38.21 30.88
CA GLU A 195 -1.97 38.88 29.80
C GLU A 195 -2.02 38.03 28.54
N PHE A 196 -0.94 37.30 28.23
CA PHE A 196 -0.92 36.36 27.09
C PHE A 196 -1.99 35.26 27.25
N LEU A 197 -2.08 34.61 28.41
CA LEU A 197 -3.12 33.63 28.69
C LEU A 197 -4.53 34.24 28.60
N GLN A 198 -4.69 35.53 29.00
CA GLN A 198 -5.96 36.22 28.85
C GLN A 198 -6.35 36.44 27.38
N GLN A 199 -5.39 36.76 26.47
CA GLN A 199 -5.66 36.86 25.04
C GLN A 199 -6.09 35.48 24.50
N LEU A 200 -5.45 34.39 24.92
CA LEU A 200 -5.83 33.02 24.50
C LEU A 200 -7.25 32.69 24.99
N ARG A 201 -7.62 33.03 26.24
CA ARG A 201 -9.01 32.83 26.72
C ARG A 201 -10.04 33.58 25.88
N MET A 202 -9.67 34.79 25.39
CA MET A 202 -10.50 35.58 24.46
C MET A 202 -10.51 35.01 23.03
N ARG A 203 -9.95 33.81 22.79
CA ARG A 203 -9.87 33.13 21.48
C ARG A 203 -9.11 33.96 20.44
N LYS A 204 -8.10 34.76 20.86
CA LYS A 204 -7.27 35.59 19.97
C LYS A 204 -5.94 34.91 19.62
N GLY A 205 -5.76 33.66 19.96
CA GLY A 205 -4.63 32.86 19.56
C GLY A 205 -4.76 32.38 18.13
N THR A 206 -3.66 32.40 17.38
CA THR A 206 -3.56 31.86 16.01
C THR A 206 -2.39 30.88 15.95
N PRO A 207 -2.62 29.61 15.57
CA PRO A 207 -1.56 28.62 15.44
C PRO A 207 -0.68 28.93 14.23
N ALA A 208 0.63 28.94 14.44
CA ALA A 208 1.62 29.24 13.40
C ALA A 208 2.78 28.25 13.42
N GLY A 209 3.66 28.33 12.42
CA GLY A 209 4.87 27.53 12.30
C GLY A 209 4.72 26.24 11.50
N MET A 210 5.63 25.31 11.73
CA MET A 210 5.77 24.08 10.94
C MET A 210 4.71 23.04 11.28
N HIS A 211 4.43 22.17 10.34
CA HIS A 211 3.74 20.91 10.55
C HIS A 211 4.75 19.80 10.79
N GLY A 212 4.37 18.78 11.53
CA GLY A 212 5.18 17.58 11.71
C GLY A 212 5.22 16.70 10.47
N SER A 213 6.16 15.81 10.49
CA SER A 213 6.29 14.77 9.46
C SER A 213 6.62 13.42 10.08
N THR A 214 6.30 12.35 9.37
CA THR A 214 6.64 10.98 9.76
C THR A 214 8.13 10.80 9.94
N ILE A 215 8.93 11.45 9.09
CA ILE A 215 10.40 11.41 9.15
C ILE A 215 10.90 12.10 10.42
N ALA A 216 10.43 13.32 10.72
CA ALA A 216 10.78 14.05 11.92
C ALA A 216 10.40 13.28 13.19
N SER A 217 9.21 12.66 13.19
CA SER A 217 8.75 11.81 14.30
C SER A 217 9.68 10.61 14.52
N ALA A 218 10.08 9.91 13.45
CA ALA A 218 11.01 8.78 13.53
C ALA A 218 12.39 9.21 14.06
N HIS A 219 12.91 10.33 13.57
CA HIS A 219 14.19 10.87 14.05
C HIS A 219 14.13 11.31 15.51
N SER A 220 13.01 11.89 15.95
CA SER A 220 12.77 12.17 17.38
C SER A 220 12.82 10.89 18.23
N MET A 221 12.21 9.80 17.76
CA MET A 221 12.26 8.50 18.46
C MET A 221 13.69 7.94 18.56
N TYR A 222 14.45 7.98 17.47
CA TYR A 222 15.85 7.56 17.49
C TYR A 222 16.66 8.36 18.52
N ARG A 223 16.41 9.67 18.60
CA ARG A 223 17.11 10.56 19.52
C ARG A 223 16.76 10.31 20.98
N VAL A 224 15.46 10.17 21.28
CA VAL A 224 14.99 9.77 22.61
C VAL A 224 15.57 8.41 23.01
N GLY A 225 15.56 7.43 22.09
CA GLY A 225 16.17 6.12 22.30
C GLY A 225 17.67 6.21 22.62
N ALA A 226 18.41 7.03 21.88
CA ALA A 226 19.84 7.28 22.12
C ALA A 226 20.10 7.93 23.49
N GLN A 227 19.31 8.94 23.88
CA GLN A 227 19.41 9.59 25.18
C GLN A 227 19.12 8.63 26.33
N LEU A 228 18.06 7.81 26.22
CA LEU A 228 17.72 6.81 27.23
C LEU A 228 18.83 5.75 27.38
N TYR A 229 19.38 5.30 26.26
CA TYR A 229 20.47 4.35 26.25
C TYR A 229 21.72 4.95 26.91
N ALA A 230 22.13 6.16 26.52
CA ALA A 230 23.26 6.86 27.09
C ALA A 230 23.08 7.04 28.62
N SER A 231 21.90 7.40 29.11
CA SER A 231 21.63 7.60 30.53
C SER A 231 21.64 6.31 31.37
N LYS A 232 21.21 5.18 30.80
CA LYS A 232 21.06 3.88 31.50
C LYS A 232 22.29 2.98 31.36
N VAL A 233 22.97 2.97 30.22
CA VAL A 233 24.01 2.02 29.89
C VAL A 233 25.40 2.57 30.10
N LEU A 234 25.66 3.86 29.80
CA LEU A 234 26.95 4.51 30.07
C LEU A 234 27.27 4.67 31.57
N ARG A 235 26.27 4.53 32.45
CA ARG A 235 26.51 4.47 33.92
C ARG A 235 26.96 3.09 34.41
N ARG A 236 26.92 2.03 33.60
CA ARG A 236 27.49 0.72 33.91
C ARG A 236 28.81 0.58 33.15
N GLU A 237 29.90 0.74 33.82
CA GLU A 237 31.23 0.46 33.28
C GLU A 237 31.26 -0.97 32.69
N GLY A 238 31.44 -1.10 31.39
CA GLY A 238 32.14 -2.26 30.87
C GLY A 238 31.47 -3.20 29.86
N ASP A 239 30.32 -2.92 29.21
CA ASP A 239 29.93 -3.85 28.13
C ASP A 239 29.06 -3.22 27.01
N VAL A 240 29.54 -3.49 25.79
CA VAL A 240 28.80 -3.49 24.49
C VAL A 240 28.23 -2.15 24.00
N GLN A 241 29.09 -1.36 23.38
CA GLN A 241 28.66 -0.32 22.44
C GLN A 241 28.26 -0.98 21.11
N GLY A 242 26.96 -1.17 20.87
CA GLY A 242 26.46 -1.73 19.60
C GLY A 242 26.47 -0.72 18.45
N ILE A 243 26.41 -1.22 17.19
CA ILE A 243 26.31 -0.41 15.95
C ILE A 243 25.19 0.63 16.06
N LEU A 244 24.07 0.25 16.69
CA LEU A 244 22.91 1.10 16.89
C LEU A 244 23.22 2.33 17.79
N GLU A 245 23.94 2.12 18.90
CA GLU A 245 24.41 3.16 19.80
C GLU A 245 25.27 4.19 19.09
N LEU A 246 26.17 3.69 18.27
CA LEU A 246 27.13 4.49 17.54
C LEU A 246 26.44 5.37 16.48
N ILE A 247 25.48 4.80 15.74
CA ILE A 247 24.64 5.53 14.77
C ILE A 247 23.77 6.56 15.52
N LEU A 248 23.11 6.14 16.59
CA LEU A 248 22.18 6.97 17.32
C LEU A 248 22.86 8.10 18.12
N THR A 249 23.96 7.81 18.86
CA THR A 249 24.63 8.81 19.70
C THR A 249 25.45 9.81 18.88
N ARG A 250 26.09 9.42 17.79
CA ARG A 250 26.95 10.32 17.02
C ARG A 250 26.29 11.00 15.82
N LEU A 251 25.36 10.34 15.13
CA LEU A 251 24.59 10.98 14.05
C LEU A 251 23.53 11.94 14.56
N LEU A 252 22.96 11.64 15.72
CA LEU A 252 21.82 12.38 16.31
C LEU A 252 22.20 13.23 17.52
N SER A 253 23.52 13.28 17.93
CA SER A 253 23.99 14.11 19.05
C SER A 253 23.79 15.61 18.80
N PRO A 254 23.36 16.39 19.81
CA PRO A 254 23.22 17.85 19.69
C PRO A 254 24.52 18.61 19.58
N GLU A 255 25.64 18.03 19.96
CA GLU A 255 26.95 18.70 19.89
C GLU A 255 27.45 18.83 18.44
N LYS A 256 27.85 20.05 18.05
CA LYS A 256 28.35 20.38 16.71
C LYS A 256 29.66 19.60 16.43
N PRO A 257 29.68 18.52 15.66
CA PRO A 257 30.94 17.94 15.21
C PRO A 257 31.51 18.81 14.10
N THR A 258 32.81 19.09 14.15
CA THR A 258 33.53 19.76 13.06
C THR A 258 33.45 18.95 11.76
N LYS A 259 33.56 19.61 10.58
CA LYS A 259 33.46 19.00 9.23
C LYS A 259 34.32 17.72 9.06
N MET A 260 35.41 17.61 9.84
CA MET A 260 36.31 16.44 9.82
C MET A 260 35.82 15.29 10.70
N GLN A 261 34.95 15.56 11.68
CA GLN A 261 34.48 14.56 12.65
C GLN A 261 33.32 13.69 12.13
N VAL A 262 32.55 14.11 11.12
CA VAL A 262 31.43 13.32 10.62
C VAL A 262 31.88 12.14 9.75
N ALA A 263 32.82 12.34 8.83
CA ALA A 263 33.39 11.25 8.05
C ALA A 263 34.37 10.39 8.86
N GLY A 264 35.15 11.04 9.74
CA GLY A 264 36.05 10.36 10.67
C GLY A 264 35.30 9.61 11.77
N SER A 265 34.17 10.14 12.28
CA SER A 265 33.44 9.52 13.39
C SER A 265 32.70 8.25 13.01
N LEU A 266 32.16 8.13 11.78
CA LEU A 266 31.61 6.84 11.28
C LEU A 266 32.74 5.82 11.13
N TRP A 267 33.91 6.26 10.65
CA TRP A 267 35.08 5.43 10.49
C TRP A 267 35.72 5.03 11.82
N ASP A 268 35.86 5.99 12.76
CA ASP A 268 36.40 5.72 14.10
C ASP A 268 35.43 4.92 14.96
N ALA A 269 34.17 5.13 14.72
CA ALA A 269 33.11 4.37 15.32
C ALA A 269 33.12 2.92 14.86
N LEU A 270 33.26 2.70 13.56
CA LEU A 270 33.44 1.36 12.98
C LEU A 270 34.77 0.75 13.38
N LYS A 271 35.84 1.54 13.49
CA LYS A 271 37.16 1.07 14.04
C LYS A 271 37.07 0.70 15.51
N ASN A 272 36.30 1.42 16.33
CA ASN A 272 36.14 1.11 17.76
C ASN A 272 35.32 -0.16 17.97
N LEU A 273 34.36 -0.48 17.06
CA LEU A 273 33.72 -1.79 17.00
C LEU A 273 34.74 -2.94 16.80
N PHE A 274 35.81 -2.69 16.05
CA PHE A 274 36.92 -3.69 15.87
C PHE A 274 37.84 -3.81 17.09
N LYS A 275 37.82 -2.85 18.03
CA LYS A 275 38.64 -2.88 19.27
C LYS A 275 37.94 -3.54 20.46
N MET A 276 36.67 -3.97 20.29
CA MET A 276 35.93 -4.64 21.36
C MET A 276 36.52 -6.00 21.73
N ARG A 277 36.39 -6.37 23.00
CA ARG A 277 37.01 -7.57 23.62
C ARG A 277 36.51 -8.92 23.06
N LYS A 278 35.41 -8.98 22.33
CA LYS A 278 34.97 -10.14 21.54
C LYS A 278 35.17 -9.86 20.07
N LYS A 279 35.88 -10.72 19.36
CA LYS A 279 35.99 -10.64 17.91
C LYS A 279 34.57 -10.73 17.30
N PRO A 280 34.14 -9.77 16.45
CA PRO A 280 32.82 -9.82 15.84
C PRO A 280 32.63 -11.12 15.04
N SER A 281 31.46 -11.70 15.08
CA SER A 281 31.11 -12.89 14.30
C SER A 281 31.34 -12.65 12.79
N ALA A 282 31.40 -13.70 12.00
CA ALA A 282 31.53 -13.58 10.55
C ALA A 282 30.40 -12.76 9.93
N ILE A 283 29.17 -12.91 10.48
CA ILE A 283 27.97 -12.20 10.02
C ILE A 283 28.03 -10.72 10.39
N GLU A 284 28.42 -10.37 11.62
CA GLU A 284 28.61 -8.98 12.03
C GLU A 284 29.64 -8.27 11.18
N ARG A 285 30.77 -8.91 10.89
CA ARG A 285 31.81 -8.36 9.98
C ARG A 285 31.26 -8.10 8.58
N LYS A 286 30.45 -9.03 8.06
CA LYS A 286 29.79 -8.89 6.76
C LYS A 286 28.81 -7.73 6.76
N LEU A 287 27.93 -7.63 7.77
CA LEU A 287 26.97 -6.55 7.92
C LEU A 287 27.66 -5.18 7.96
N ILE A 288 28.73 -5.05 8.74
CA ILE A 288 29.54 -3.83 8.83
C ILE A 288 30.16 -3.49 7.47
N ALA A 289 30.77 -4.47 6.80
CA ALA A 289 31.42 -4.26 5.49
C ALA A 289 30.41 -3.79 4.43
N GLU A 290 29.23 -4.42 4.36
CA GLU A 290 28.18 -4.03 3.42
C GLU A 290 27.57 -2.65 3.75
N THR A 291 27.40 -2.32 5.04
CA THR A 291 26.96 -0.98 5.45
C THR A 291 27.96 0.11 5.02
N ILE A 292 29.26 -0.11 5.23
CA ILE A 292 30.33 0.82 4.79
C ILE A 292 30.34 0.95 3.27
N ARG A 293 30.19 -0.16 2.56
CA ARG A 293 30.17 -0.18 1.10
C ARG A 293 28.96 0.61 0.58
N ALA A 294 27.77 0.30 1.09
CA ALA A 294 26.54 0.99 0.70
C ALA A 294 26.62 2.51 0.96
N TYR A 295 27.18 2.94 2.11
CA TYR A 295 27.39 4.36 2.40
C TYR A 295 28.39 5.02 1.45
N ARG A 296 29.49 4.35 1.07
CA ARG A 296 30.49 4.88 0.13
C ARG A 296 29.94 5.03 -1.29
N GLU A 297 28.99 4.21 -1.67
CA GLU A 297 28.33 4.25 -2.97
C GLU A 297 27.27 5.36 -3.09
N LEU A 298 26.88 6.01 -1.95
CA LEU A 298 25.97 7.14 -2.00
C LEU A 298 26.59 8.32 -2.77
N PRO A 299 25.79 9.03 -3.59
CA PRO A 299 26.17 10.33 -4.16
C PRO A 299 26.63 11.31 -3.09
N LYS A 300 27.55 12.20 -3.42
CA LYS A 300 28.14 13.13 -2.43
C LYS A 300 27.07 14.07 -1.80
N ASP A 301 26.10 14.46 -2.58
CA ASP A 301 24.99 15.31 -2.19
C ASP A 301 23.96 14.61 -1.28
N GLU A 302 23.95 13.29 -1.25
CA GLU A 302 23.11 12.50 -0.37
C GLU A 302 23.79 12.09 0.94
N ARG A 303 25.10 12.32 1.08
CA ARG A 303 25.80 12.09 2.33
C ARG A 303 25.52 13.22 3.33
N LEU A 304 25.56 12.91 4.62
CA LEU A 304 25.27 13.87 5.71
C LEU A 304 26.33 14.97 5.89
N GLY A 305 27.39 14.99 5.09
CA GLY A 305 28.43 16.00 5.18
C GLY A 305 28.00 17.36 4.60
N GLY A 306 28.27 18.46 5.34
CA GLY A 306 28.11 19.82 4.82
C GLY A 306 26.68 20.39 4.91
N ILE A 307 25.76 19.73 5.65
CA ILE A 307 24.39 20.25 5.89
C ILE A 307 24.43 21.25 7.04
N ASP A 308 23.72 22.37 6.89
CA ASP A 308 23.36 23.21 8.02
C ASP A 308 22.36 22.44 8.90
N ARG A 309 22.72 22.19 10.15
CA ARG A 309 21.85 21.45 11.10
C ARG A 309 20.67 22.27 11.59
N ASP A 310 20.65 23.55 11.36
CA ASP A 310 19.51 24.42 11.65
C ASP A 310 18.44 24.29 10.53
N ASP A 311 18.81 23.81 9.33
CA ASP A 311 17.88 23.34 8.30
C ASP A 311 17.46 21.89 8.56
N LEU A 312 16.56 21.73 9.53
CA LEU A 312 16.08 20.41 9.95
C LEU A 312 15.34 19.67 8.84
N GLN A 313 14.65 20.33 7.94
CA GLN A 313 13.93 19.68 6.84
C GLN A 313 14.88 19.00 5.88
N THR A 314 15.91 19.71 5.41
CA THR A 314 16.94 19.12 4.55
C THR A 314 17.73 18.03 5.26
N PHE A 315 18.04 18.22 6.56
CA PHE A 315 18.73 17.20 7.35
C PHE A 315 17.91 15.92 7.46
N ASP A 316 16.64 16.00 7.85
CA ASP A 316 15.73 14.88 7.98
C ASP A 316 15.54 14.15 6.65
N ALA A 317 15.35 14.89 5.55
CA ALA A 317 15.19 14.31 4.22
C ALA A 317 16.44 13.53 3.78
N ARG A 318 17.64 14.07 3.99
CA ARG A 318 18.90 13.39 3.63
C ARG A 318 19.17 12.17 4.51
N LEU A 319 18.92 12.28 5.82
CA LEU A 319 19.08 11.16 6.75
C LEU A 319 18.15 10.00 6.37
N TYR A 320 16.90 10.31 6.02
CA TYR A 320 15.94 9.33 5.55
C TYR A 320 16.38 8.64 4.25
N ASN A 321 16.77 9.43 3.24
CA ASN A 321 17.21 8.89 1.95
C ASN A 321 18.47 8.02 2.10
N MET A 322 19.38 8.44 2.96
CA MET A 322 20.56 7.64 3.30
C MET A 322 20.16 6.32 3.97
N ALA A 323 19.27 6.37 4.96
CA ALA A 323 18.78 5.17 5.65
C ALA A 323 18.09 4.22 4.67
N ASP A 324 17.18 4.72 3.80
CA ASP A 324 16.51 3.92 2.78
C ASP A 324 17.52 3.17 1.89
N ARG A 325 18.47 3.89 1.32
CA ARG A 325 19.45 3.28 0.39
C ARG A 325 20.38 2.29 1.07
N VAL A 326 20.92 2.65 2.24
CA VAL A 326 21.86 1.76 2.97
C VAL A 326 21.14 0.51 3.46
N LEU A 327 20.00 0.66 4.14
CA LEU A 327 19.26 -0.47 4.70
C LEU A 327 18.73 -1.40 3.59
N SER A 328 18.18 -0.83 2.53
CA SER A 328 17.71 -1.60 1.38
C SER A 328 18.83 -2.38 0.71
N LYS A 329 19.99 -1.75 0.48
CA LYS A 329 21.14 -2.41 -0.16
C LYS A 329 21.73 -3.53 0.69
N VAL A 330 21.89 -3.30 1.99
CA VAL A 330 22.40 -4.33 2.92
C VAL A 330 21.42 -5.50 3.00
N SER A 331 20.09 -5.21 3.10
CA SER A 331 19.06 -6.26 3.10
C SER A 331 19.11 -7.11 1.82
N TYR A 332 19.22 -6.46 0.65
CA TYR A 332 19.34 -7.15 -0.62
C TYR A 332 20.57 -8.07 -0.67
N GLN A 333 21.75 -7.57 -0.26
CA GLN A 333 22.98 -8.37 -0.29
C GLN A 333 22.89 -9.59 0.61
N LEU A 334 22.37 -9.45 1.82
CA LEU A 334 22.16 -10.58 2.74
C LEU A 334 21.20 -11.61 2.18
N LEU A 335 20.07 -11.15 1.60
CA LEU A 335 19.07 -12.04 1.00
C LEU A 335 19.63 -12.78 -0.23
N ASN A 336 20.30 -12.07 -1.12
CA ASN A 336 20.92 -12.64 -2.31
C ASN A 336 22.00 -13.67 -1.98
N ASP A 337 22.79 -13.41 -0.94
CA ASP A 337 23.82 -14.34 -0.49
C ASP A 337 23.21 -15.59 0.18
N ALA A 338 22.14 -15.39 0.97
CA ALA A 338 21.38 -16.51 1.56
C ALA A 338 20.78 -17.41 0.48
N MET A 339 20.19 -16.82 -0.57
CA MET A 339 19.63 -17.59 -1.70
C MET A 339 20.72 -18.39 -2.41
N LYS A 340 21.88 -17.80 -2.69
CA LYS A 340 23.03 -18.53 -3.28
C LYS A 340 23.52 -19.68 -2.42
N ASP A 341 23.52 -19.53 -1.09
CA ASP A 341 23.88 -20.59 -0.17
C ASP A 341 22.83 -21.72 -0.19
N PHE A 342 21.54 -21.37 -0.25
CA PHE A 342 20.47 -22.36 -0.39
C PHE A 342 20.54 -23.13 -1.71
N GLU A 343 20.80 -22.46 -2.84
CA GLU A 343 21.01 -23.09 -4.14
C GLU A 343 22.18 -24.11 -4.13
N ARG A 344 23.20 -23.85 -3.30
CA ARG A 344 24.34 -24.75 -3.09
C ARG A 344 24.08 -25.86 -2.05
N GLY A 345 22.86 -25.95 -1.51
CA GLY A 345 22.52 -26.86 -0.42
C GLY A 345 23.12 -26.51 0.95
N GLN A 346 23.64 -25.30 1.10
CA GLN A 346 24.32 -24.84 2.33
C GLN A 346 23.30 -24.15 3.28
N ILE A 347 22.34 -24.90 3.77
CA ILE A 347 21.27 -24.37 4.65
C ILE A 347 21.88 -23.78 5.94
N GLY A 348 22.92 -24.39 6.48
CA GLY A 348 23.58 -23.96 7.72
C GLY A 348 24.23 -22.56 7.65
N SER A 349 24.65 -22.08 6.46
CA SER A 349 25.18 -20.72 6.25
C SER A 349 24.10 -19.73 5.78
N GLY A 350 23.08 -20.17 5.05
CA GLY A 350 21.99 -19.32 4.55
C GLY A 350 21.04 -18.83 5.65
N LEU A 351 20.60 -19.71 6.57
CA LEU A 351 19.70 -19.34 7.66
C LEU A 351 20.22 -18.20 8.56
N PRO A 352 21.50 -18.18 9.01
CA PRO A 352 22.03 -17.05 9.77
C PRO A 352 22.04 -15.73 9.01
N LEU A 353 22.17 -15.74 7.68
CA LEU A 353 22.09 -14.53 6.84
C LEU A 353 20.66 -13.98 6.80
N VAL A 354 19.66 -14.85 6.68
CA VAL A 354 18.25 -14.45 6.81
C VAL A 354 17.97 -13.89 8.20
N ALA A 355 18.46 -14.53 9.26
CA ALA A 355 18.30 -14.04 10.63
C ALA A 355 18.97 -12.65 10.84
N ALA A 356 20.05 -12.34 10.11
CA ALA A 356 20.72 -11.03 10.15
C ALA A 356 19.85 -9.89 9.56
N LEU A 357 18.75 -10.19 8.87
CA LEU A 357 17.77 -9.18 8.45
C LEU A 357 16.99 -8.59 9.65
N LEU A 358 16.77 -9.34 10.74
CA LEU A 358 16.01 -8.88 11.89
C LEU A 358 16.59 -7.61 12.53
N PRO A 359 17.90 -7.47 12.81
CA PRO A 359 18.46 -6.22 13.29
C PRO A 359 18.25 -5.05 12.33
N ILE A 360 18.31 -5.28 11.00
CA ILE A 360 18.06 -4.24 9.99
C ILE A 360 16.60 -3.78 10.05
N GLN A 361 15.66 -4.70 10.17
CA GLN A 361 14.25 -4.37 10.34
C GLN A 361 14.00 -3.57 11.63
N SER A 362 14.73 -3.87 12.71
CA SER A 362 14.67 -3.11 13.96
C SER A 362 15.12 -1.66 13.78
N VAL A 363 16.11 -1.40 12.89
CA VAL A 363 16.51 -0.03 12.53
C VAL A 363 15.41 0.68 11.72
N MET A 364 14.60 -0.03 10.96
CA MET A 364 13.47 0.56 10.23
C MET A 364 12.24 0.82 11.13
N ALA A 365 12.15 0.16 12.29
CA ALA A 365 10.97 0.19 13.15
C ALA A 365 10.49 1.60 13.55
N PRO A 366 11.34 2.60 13.92
CA PRO A 366 10.89 3.95 14.21
C PRO A 366 10.21 4.64 13.02
N TYR A 367 10.70 4.39 11.78
CA TYR A 367 10.03 4.91 10.58
C TYR A 367 8.65 4.27 10.40
N LEU A 368 8.57 2.94 10.47
CA LEU A 368 7.32 2.20 10.29
C LEU A 368 6.29 2.57 11.39
N TYR A 369 6.74 2.67 12.63
CA TYR A 369 5.89 3.12 13.74
C TYR A 369 5.39 4.56 13.55
N SER A 370 6.25 5.47 13.07
CA SER A 370 5.86 6.85 12.81
C SER A 370 4.86 6.95 11.65
N PHE A 371 5.04 6.13 10.60
CA PHE A 371 4.07 6.00 9.51
C PHE A 371 2.70 5.52 10.04
N ASP A 372 2.66 4.50 10.88
CA ASP A 372 1.41 4.05 11.51
C ASP A 372 0.81 5.14 12.41
N LYS A 373 1.58 5.66 13.36
CA LYS A 373 1.10 6.63 14.36
C LYS A 373 0.50 7.87 13.72
N LEU A 374 1.19 8.50 12.75
CA LEU A 374 0.75 9.76 12.17
C LEU A 374 -0.36 9.61 11.12
N ASN A 375 -0.76 8.39 10.79
CA ASN A 375 -1.84 8.12 9.83
C ASN A 375 -3.09 7.50 10.47
N ARG A 376 -3.08 7.21 11.78
CA ARG A 376 -4.24 6.64 12.50
C ARG A 376 -5.49 7.50 12.47
N ASP A 377 -5.34 8.81 12.36
CA ASP A 377 -6.46 9.76 12.28
C ASP A 377 -7.20 9.74 10.94
N ARG A 378 -6.65 9.14 9.89
CA ARG A 378 -7.28 9.12 8.56
C ARG A 378 -8.70 8.53 8.57
N LYS A 379 -8.91 7.47 9.35
CA LYS A 379 -10.23 6.85 9.49
C LYS A 379 -11.19 7.81 10.18
N LEU A 380 -10.80 8.36 11.32
CA LEU A 380 -11.62 9.31 12.09
C LEU A 380 -11.96 10.56 11.27
N ILE A 381 -11.00 11.12 10.53
CA ILE A 381 -11.21 12.28 9.64
C ILE A 381 -12.24 11.95 8.56
N ARG A 382 -12.17 10.77 7.93
CA ARG A 382 -13.17 10.34 6.94
C ARG A 382 -14.57 10.20 7.54
N GLU A 383 -14.68 9.57 8.71
CA GLU A 383 -15.95 9.39 9.41
C GLU A 383 -16.56 10.73 9.85
N LEU A 384 -15.73 11.65 10.36
CA LEU A 384 -16.16 13.01 10.70
C LEU A 384 -16.61 13.78 9.46
N SER A 385 -15.84 13.75 8.38
CA SER A 385 -16.17 14.43 7.12
C SER A 385 -17.52 13.94 6.58
N ALA A 386 -17.74 12.63 6.54
CA ALA A 386 -19.00 12.02 6.10
C ALA A 386 -20.17 12.40 7.03
N ARG A 387 -19.94 12.47 8.34
CA ARG A 387 -20.98 12.83 9.33
C ARG A 387 -21.45 14.27 9.20
N VAL A 388 -20.58 15.20 8.87
CA VAL A 388 -20.89 16.63 8.77
C VAL A 388 -21.17 17.07 7.33
N GLU A 389 -21.14 16.16 6.39
CA GLU A 389 -21.46 16.44 4.98
C GLU A 389 -22.88 17.01 4.86
N GLY A 390 -23.02 18.12 4.14
CA GLY A 390 -24.28 18.86 4.00
C GLY A 390 -24.68 19.72 5.21
N THR A 391 -23.94 19.66 6.34
CA THR A 391 -24.19 20.48 7.54
C THR A 391 -23.11 21.53 7.75
N LEU A 392 -21.84 21.18 7.53
CA LEU A 392 -20.70 22.09 7.65
C LEU A 392 -20.01 22.27 6.30
N GLU A 393 -19.54 23.48 6.03
CA GLU A 393 -18.75 23.77 4.83
C GLU A 393 -17.26 23.48 5.06
N LEU A 394 -16.88 22.23 4.93
CA LEU A 394 -15.48 21.84 4.94
C LEU A 394 -14.82 22.03 3.57
N PRO A 395 -13.49 22.27 3.52
CA PRO A 395 -12.76 22.27 2.25
C PRO A 395 -13.05 20.97 1.49
N LYS A 396 -13.63 21.09 0.30
CA LYS A 396 -13.99 19.93 -0.51
C LYS A 396 -12.72 19.16 -0.86
N LYS A 397 -12.65 17.91 -0.44
CA LYS A 397 -11.72 16.96 -1.02
C LYS A 397 -11.97 16.93 -2.54
N SER A 398 -10.91 16.77 -3.34
CA SER A 398 -11.09 16.53 -4.77
C SER A 398 -12.21 15.51 -4.98
N ALA A 399 -13.20 15.85 -5.82
CA ALA A 399 -14.30 14.94 -6.13
C ALA A 399 -13.85 13.68 -6.88
N ARG A 400 -12.58 13.65 -7.33
CA ARG A 400 -11.99 12.54 -8.07
C ARG A 400 -11.33 11.56 -7.13
N LYS A 401 -11.75 10.31 -7.21
CA LYS A 401 -11.14 9.17 -6.52
C LYS A 401 -9.72 8.96 -7.04
N LYS A 402 -8.71 8.98 -6.15
CA LYS A 402 -7.31 8.73 -6.48
C LYS A 402 -6.93 7.30 -6.08
N VAL A 403 -6.48 6.50 -7.05
CA VAL A 403 -6.22 5.07 -6.86
C VAL A 403 -4.78 4.71 -7.22
N ALA A 404 -4.13 3.90 -6.38
CA ALA A 404 -2.86 3.27 -6.70
C ALA A 404 -3.08 1.78 -7.02
N TRP A 405 -2.57 1.32 -8.17
CA TRP A 405 -2.65 -0.07 -8.61
C TRP A 405 -1.26 -0.71 -8.66
N PHE A 406 -1.06 -1.79 -7.92
CA PHE A 406 0.24 -2.41 -7.73
C PHE A 406 0.36 -3.73 -8.48
N SER A 407 1.50 -3.93 -9.14
CA SER A 407 1.82 -5.19 -9.82
C SER A 407 3.31 -5.45 -9.89
N ASP A 408 3.69 -6.72 -9.71
CA ASP A 408 5.06 -7.21 -9.89
C ASP A 408 5.35 -7.65 -11.34
N THR A 409 4.30 -7.81 -12.19
CA THR A 409 4.38 -8.46 -13.51
C THR A 409 4.05 -7.53 -14.68
N VAL A 410 4.26 -6.23 -14.52
CA VAL A 410 3.86 -5.21 -15.53
C VAL A 410 4.58 -5.41 -16.87
N THR A 411 5.80 -5.94 -16.87
CA THR A 411 6.63 -6.13 -18.08
C THR A 411 6.64 -7.56 -18.62
N ASP A 412 5.93 -8.47 -17.99
CA ASP A 412 5.88 -9.86 -18.38
C ASP A 412 4.97 -10.08 -19.61
N VAL A 413 5.28 -11.09 -20.40
CA VAL A 413 4.40 -11.50 -21.50
C VAL A 413 3.29 -12.40 -20.96
N ASN A 414 2.29 -11.79 -20.31
CA ASN A 414 1.16 -12.50 -19.75
C ASN A 414 -0.14 -11.66 -19.76
N GLY A 415 -1.27 -12.30 -19.46
CA GLY A 415 -2.58 -11.65 -19.47
C GLY A 415 -2.75 -10.55 -18.40
N VAL A 416 -1.97 -10.56 -17.30
CA VAL A 416 -2.01 -9.54 -16.26
C VAL A 416 -1.38 -8.25 -16.77
N SER A 417 -0.17 -8.34 -17.32
CA SER A 417 0.53 -7.20 -17.93
C SER A 417 -0.32 -6.54 -19.02
N MET A 418 -0.87 -7.34 -19.94
CA MET A 418 -1.74 -6.82 -21.00
C MET A 418 -2.97 -6.09 -20.41
N THR A 419 -3.60 -6.65 -19.39
CA THR A 419 -4.75 -6.02 -18.72
C THR A 419 -4.36 -4.67 -18.13
N LEU A 420 -3.22 -4.58 -17.43
CA LEU A 420 -2.75 -3.34 -16.81
C LEU A 420 -2.47 -2.24 -17.85
N HIS A 421 -1.83 -2.60 -18.99
CA HIS A 421 -1.60 -1.66 -20.08
C HIS A 421 -2.92 -1.15 -20.68
N ARG A 422 -3.89 -2.04 -20.93
CA ARG A 422 -5.21 -1.63 -21.44
C ARG A 422 -5.98 -0.77 -20.46
N MET A 423 -5.97 -1.13 -19.17
CA MET A 423 -6.60 -0.33 -18.12
C MET A 423 -5.93 1.05 -17.99
N SER A 424 -4.61 1.15 -18.17
CA SER A 424 -3.91 2.45 -18.16
C SER A 424 -4.34 3.34 -19.34
N GLU A 425 -4.47 2.77 -20.55
CA GLU A 425 -4.95 3.48 -21.75
C GLU A 425 -6.39 4.00 -21.56
N VAL A 426 -7.25 3.19 -20.97
CA VAL A 426 -8.64 3.57 -20.68
C VAL A 426 -8.70 4.63 -19.59
N ALA A 427 -7.93 4.48 -18.51
CA ALA A 427 -7.83 5.47 -17.43
C ALA A 427 -7.37 6.84 -17.96
N GLU A 428 -6.43 6.85 -18.90
CA GLU A 428 -5.99 8.10 -19.56
C GLU A 428 -7.10 8.73 -20.39
N LYS A 429 -7.82 7.94 -21.20
CA LYS A 429 -8.96 8.41 -22.01
C LYS A 429 -10.12 8.95 -21.16
N LEU A 430 -10.37 8.36 -20.00
CA LEU A 430 -11.45 8.74 -19.10
C LEU A 430 -11.02 9.78 -18.05
N ASP A 431 -9.77 10.26 -18.11
CA ASP A 431 -9.17 11.18 -17.14
C ASP A 431 -9.30 10.69 -15.68
N ALA A 432 -9.21 9.37 -15.47
CA ALA A 432 -9.23 8.77 -14.15
C ALA A 432 -7.90 9.00 -13.42
N ASP A 433 -7.96 9.32 -12.12
CA ASP A 433 -6.77 9.54 -11.28
C ASP A 433 -6.23 8.19 -10.79
N LEU A 434 -5.60 7.47 -11.70
CA LEU A 434 -4.99 6.15 -11.51
C LEU A 434 -3.49 6.24 -11.70
N GLU A 435 -2.74 5.64 -10.75
CA GLU A 435 -1.30 5.39 -10.87
C GLU A 435 -1.02 3.89 -10.75
N ILE A 436 -0.32 3.30 -11.72
CA ILE A 436 0.11 1.90 -11.70
C ILE A 436 1.55 1.84 -11.21
N ILE A 437 1.74 1.27 -10.03
CA ILE A 437 3.03 1.25 -9.33
C ILE A 437 3.69 -0.12 -9.50
N CYS A 438 4.94 -0.11 -9.95
CA CYS A 438 5.74 -1.31 -10.14
C CYS A 438 7.19 -1.11 -9.65
N SER A 439 7.95 -2.21 -9.60
CA SER A 439 9.38 -2.19 -9.31
C SER A 439 10.12 -3.12 -10.26
N VAL A 440 10.60 -2.56 -11.36
CA VAL A 440 11.35 -3.27 -12.40
C VAL A 440 12.61 -2.50 -12.76
N ALA A 441 13.61 -3.21 -13.32
CA ALA A 441 14.85 -2.56 -13.77
C ALA A 441 14.52 -1.42 -14.75
N GLU A 442 15.27 -0.31 -14.66
CA GLU A 442 15.03 0.91 -15.44
C GLU A 442 14.96 0.63 -16.95
N SER A 443 15.82 -0.28 -17.45
CA SER A 443 15.82 -0.69 -18.87
C SER A 443 14.55 -1.42 -19.32
N ARG A 444 13.70 -1.85 -18.39
CA ARG A 444 12.43 -2.55 -18.63
C ARG A 444 11.23 -1.77 -18.13
N ALA A 445 11.44 -0.52 -17.65
CA ALA A 445 10.35 0.29 -17.13
C ALA A 445 9.25 0.49 -18.18
N PRO A 446 7.97 0.32 -17.80
CA PRO A 446 6.86 0.53 -18.73
C PRO A 446 6.78 1.99 -19.15
N THR A 447 6.37 2.25 -20.38
CA THR A 447 6.09 3.58 -20.91
C THR A 447 4.60 3.90 -20.74
N GLY A 448 4.28 5.15 -20.44
CA GLY A 448 2.91 5.64 -20.26
C GLY A 448 2.75 6.52 -19.02
N SER A 449 1.85 7.51 -19.11
CA SER A 449 1.64 8.54 -18.08
C SER A 449 1.08 7.98 -16.75
N LYS A 450 0.44 6.82 -16.79
CA LYS A 450 -0.17 6.18 -15.61
C LYS A 450 0.78 5.23 -14.88
N PHE A 451 1.98 4.95 -15.42
CA PHE A 451 2.95 4.07 -14.79
C PHE A 451 3.98 4.82 -13.97
N LEU A 452 4.20 4.35 -12.74
CA LEU A 452 5.26 4.82 -11.86
C LEU A 452 6.15 3.65 -11.46
N ASN A 453 7.42 3.70 -11.90
CA ASN A 453 8.41 2.69 -11.58
C ASN A 453 9.30 3.13 -10.41
N PHE A 454 9.44 2.25 -9.42
CA PHE A 454 10.45 2.35 -8.38
C PHE A 454 11.55 1.34 -8.69
N PRO A 455 12.69 1.76 -9.28
CA PRO A 455 13.75 0.83 -9.61
C PRO A 455 14.14 -0.03 -8.42
N PRO A 456 14.21 -1.37 -8.56
CA PRO A 456 14.53 -2.28 -7.47
C PRO A 456 15.95 -2.06 -6.98
N VAL A 457 16.21 -2.36 -5.73
CA VAL A 457 17.55 -2.37 -5.14
C VAL A 457 18.42 -3.46 -5.77
N GLY A 458 17.79 -4.52 -6.21
CA GLY A 458 18.36 -5.62 -6.96
C GLY A 458 17.30 -6.64 -7.34
N GLU A 459 17.71 -7.63 -8.13
CA GLU A 459 16.85 -8.73 -8.59
C GLU A 459 17.47 -10.07 -8.18
N ILE A 460 16.66 -11.01 -7.77
CA ILE A 460 17.03 -12.36 -7.37
C ILE A 460 16.44 -13.33 -8.38
N SER A 461 17.27 -14.22 -8.95
CA SER A 461 16.80 -15.30 -9.81
C SER A 461 16.12 -16.37 -8.95
N ILE A 462 15.00 -16.91 -9.40
CA ILE A 462 14.34 -18.03 -8.74
C ILE A 462 14.87 -19.32 -9.39
N PRO A 463 15.40 -20.28 -8.61
CA PRO A 463 15.81 -21.59 -9.15
C PRO A 463 14.68 -22.23 -9.96
N ASP A 464 15.00 -22.88 -11.05
CA ASP A 464 14.08 -23.51 -12.00
C ASP A 464 13.10 -22.54 -12.74
N TYR A 465 13.25 -21.21 -12.53
CA TYR A 465 12.43 -20.17 -13.17
C TYR A 465 13.29 -19.03 -13.72
N GLU A 466 14.26 -19.36 -14.59
CA GLU A 466 15.27 -18.40 -15.10
C GLU A 466 14.67 -17.16 -15.80
N LEU A 467 13.44 -17.27 -16.30
CA LEU A 467 12.74 -16.18 -17.01
C LEU A 467 12.08 -15.17 -16.04
N GLN A 468 11.88 -15.51 -14.78
CA GLN A 468 11.25 -14.62 -13.79
C GLN A 468 12.25 -14.25 -12.69
N LYS A 469 12.57 -12.96 -12.59
CA LYS A 469 13.39 -12.41 -11.53
C LYS A 469 12.50 -11.79 -10.46
N LEU A 470 12.77 -12.11 -9.21
CA LEU A 470 12.12 -11.48 -8.08
C LEU A 470 12.80 -10.13 -7.81
N SER A 471 12.10 -9.04 -8.04
CA SER A 471 12.56 -7.70 -7.71
C SER A 471 12.52 -7.46 -6.19
N VAL A 472 13.54 -6.79 -5.65
CA VAL A 472 13.56 -6.31 -4.27
C VAL A 472 13.31 -4.80 -4.26
N PRO A 473 12.06 -4.36 -4.00
CA PRO A 473 11.69 -2.94 -4.08
C PRO A 473 12.29 -2.11 -2.92
N PRO A 474 12.48 -0.77 -3.10
CA PRO A 474 12.90 0.14 -2.03
C PRO A 474 11.71 0.48 -1.10
N ILE A 475 11.56 -0.28 -0.01
CA ILE A 475 10.37 -0.27 0.87
C ILE A 475 10.07 1.13 1.41
N LEU A 476 11.04 1.78 2.06
CA LEU A 476 10.82 3.08 2.71
C LEU A 476 10.46 4.16 1.68
N ARG A 477 11.06 4.13 0.50
CA ARG A 477 10.78 5.08 -0.59
C ARG A 477 9.35 4.94 -1.10
N ILE A 478 8.90 3.69 -1.33
CA ILE A 478 7.52 3.42 -1.76
C ILE A 478 6.54 3.87 -0.68
N VAL A 479 6.75 3.48 0.59
CA VAL A 479 5.86 3.84 1.71
C VAL A 479 5.77 5.37 1.88
N LYS A 480 6.91 6.10 1.82
CA LYS A 480 6.92 7.56 1.87
C LYS A 480 6.13 8.20 0.71
N TYR A 481 6.31 7.66 -0.50
CA TYR A 481 5.56 8.14 -1.66
C TYR A 481 4.05 7.96 -1.46
N LEU A 482 3.63 6.76 -1.06
CA LEU A 482 2.22 6.44 -0.83
C LEU A 482 1.59 7.32 0.26
N GLU A 483 2.34 7.62 1.31
CA GLU A 483 1.90 8.58 2.34
C GLU A 483 1.65 9.96 1.74
N SER A 484 2.60 10.47 0.93
CA SER A 484 2.55 11.82 0.35
C SER A 484 1.41 12.01 -0.66
N GLN A 485 1.05 10.96 -1.41
CA GLN A 485 0.02 11.02 -2.44
C GLN A 485 -1.41 10.93 -1.93
N ASN A 486 -1.59 10.40 -0.71
CA ASN A 486 -2.88 10.33 -0.04
C ASN A 486 -3.98 9.65 -0.87
N PHE A 487 -3.67 8.48 -1.44
CA PHE A 487 -4.61 7.68 -2.23
C PHE A 487 -5.85 7.28 -1.43
N ASP A 488 -6.98 7.18 -2.11
CA ASP A 488 -8.26 6.76 -1.55
C ASP A 488 -8.39 5.24 -1.47
N GLU A 489 -7.73 4.52 -2.39
CA GLU A 489 -7.83 3.07 -2.52
C GLU A 489 -6.56 2.48 -3.13
N TYR A 490 -6.23 1.26 -2.73
CA TYR A 490 -5.18 0.45 -3.35
C TYR A 490 -5.78 -0.76 -4.06
N ILE A 491 -5.30 -1.02 -5.29
CA ILE A 491 -5.59 -2.24 -6.05
C ILE A 491 -4.30 -3.05 -6.13
N ILE A 492 -4.36 -4.35 -5.83
CA ILE A 492 -3.18 -5.23 -5.84
C ILE A 492 -3.43 -6.39 -6.78
N SER A 493 -2.64 -6.49 -7.86
CA SER A 493 -2.75 -7.55 -8.87
C SER A 493 -1.97 -8.81 -8.53
N THR A 494 -0.88 -8.70 -7.76
CA THR A 494 0.02 -9.83 -7.50
C THR A 494 0.43 -9.90 -6.04
N PRO A 495 0.53 -11.10 -5.44
CA PRO A 495 1.01 -11.29 -4.08
C PRO A 495 2.55 -11.31 -3.99
N GLY A 496 3.23 -10.60 -4.89
CA GLY A 496 4.67 -10.46 -4.94
C GLY A 496 5.20 -9.35 -4.02
N PRO A 497 6.51 -9.02 -4.10
CA PRO A 497 7.14 -8.03 -3.23
C PRO A 497 6.48 -6.66 -3.26
N VAL A 498 6.09 -6.15 -4.43
CA VAL A 498 5.39 -4.86 -4.58
C VAL A 498 3.98 -4.95 -3.95
N GLY A 499 3.26 -6.05 -4.21
CA GLY A 499 1.95 -6.29 -3.62
C GLY A 499 1.99 -6.43 -2.09
N LEU A 500 3.02 -7.06 -1.53
CA LEU A 500 3.22 -7.15 -0.09
C LEU A 500 3.48 -5.79 0.56
N ILE A 501 4.30 -4.94 -0.07
CA ILE A 501 4.55 -3.57 0.40
C ILE A 501 3.26 -2.74 0.34
N ALA A 502 2.50 -2.87 -0.74
CA ALA A 502 1.21 -2.19 -0.89
C ALA A 502 0.21 -2.60 0.20
N MET A 503 0.09 -3.91 0.47
CA MET A 503 -0.78 -4.44 1.54
C MET A 503 -0.35 -3.92 2.92
N PHE A 504 0.96 -3.93 3.19
CA PHE A 504 1.53 -3.40 4.42
C PHE A 504 1.25 -1.89 4.57
N ALA A 505 1.52 -1.09 3.53
CA ALA A 505 1.25 0.35 3.52
C ALA A 505 -0.25 0.66 3.69
N ALA A 506 -1.12 -0.15 3.07
CA ALA A 506 -2.56 -0.01 3.23
C ALA A 506 -3.00 -0.15 4.69
N LYS A 507 -2.44 -1.14 5.41
CA LYS A 507 -2.72 -1.33 6.85
C LYS A 507 -2.15 -0.20 7.70
N LEU A 508 -0.95 0.32 7.38
CA LEU A 508 -0.37 1.47 8.06
C LEU A 508 -1.22 2.74 7.90
N PHE A 509 -1.78 2.95 6.71
CA PHE A 509 -2.49 4.19 6.37
C PHE A 509 -4.01 4.08 6.49
N GLY A 510 -4.54 2.89 6.81
CA GLY A 510 -5.98 2.63 6.84
C GLY A 510 -6.64 2.86 5.48
N VAL A 511 -5.94 2.55 4.37
CA VAL A 511 -6.46 2.65 3.01
C VAL A 511 -7.13 1.34 2.63
N PRO A 512 -8.37 1.34 2.08
CA PRO A 512 -9.05 0.13 1.64
C PRO A 512 -8.33 -0.53 0.47
N VAL A 513 -8.39 -1.86 0.41
CA VAL A 513 -7.66 -2.69 -0.57
C VAL A 513 -8.62 -3.56 -1.37
N ARG A 514 -8.54 -3.45 -2.70
CA ARG A 514 -9.02 -4.47 -3.64
C ARG A 514 -7.85 -5.34 -4.08
N ALA A 515 -7.94 -6.64 -3.94
CA ALA A 515 -6.94 -7.56 -4.46
C ALA A 515 -7.53 -8.40 -5.59
N ILE A 516 -6.78 -8.60 -6.68
CA ILE A 516 -7.24 -9.36 -7.84
C ILE A 516 -6.49 -10.69 -7.90
N TYR A 517 -7.24 -11.80 -7.91
CA TYR A 517 -6.71 -13.14 -8.07
C TYR A 517 -6.57 -13.47 -9.56
N HIS A 518 -5.43 -13.12 -10.16
CA HIS A 518 -5.21 -13.33 -11.60
C HIS A 518 -4.74 -14.73 -11.96
N SER A 519 -3.99 -15.39 -11.08
CA SER A 519 -3.29 -16.65 -11.39
C SER A 519 -3.47 -17.66 -10.27
N ASP A 520 -3.66 -18.91 -10.65
CA ASP A 520 -3.71 -20.05 -9.72
C ASP A 520 -2.29 -20.50 -9.35
N PHE A 521 -1.63 -19.71 -8.48
CA PHE A 521 -0.28 -20.00 -8.02
C PHE A 521 -0.13 -21.39 -7.37
N PRO A 522 -1.05 -21.85 -6.51
CA PRO A 522 -0.94 -23.19 -5.92
C PRO A 522 -0.89 -24.30 -6.98
N GLN A 523 -1.76 -24.24 -7.98
CA GLN A 523 -1.78 -25.21 -9.08
C GLN A 523 -0.49 -25.15 -9.91
N HIS A 524 0.03 -23.94 -10.21
CA HIS A 524 1.30 -23.78 -10.90
C HIS A 524 2.47 -24.39 -10.11
N VAL A 525 2.54 -24.12 -8.80
CA VAL A 525 3.59 -24.71 -7.94
C VAL A 525 3.51 -26.24 -7.97
N ARG A 526 2.31 -26.83 -7.88
CA ARG A 526 2.13 -28.28 -7.97
C ARG A 526 2.59 -28.85 -9.32
N GLN A 527 2.24 -28.16 -10.42
CA GLN A 527 2.62 -28.62 -11.77
C GLN A 527 4.12 -28.59 -12.01
N ILE A 528 4.83 -27.60 -11.42
CA ILE A 528 6.28 -27.46 -11.58
C ILE A 528 7.04 -28.40 -10.67
N THR A 529 6.65 -28.48 -9.41
CA THR A 529 7.43 -29.19 -8.38
C THR A 529 6.94 -30.64 -8.15
N GLY A 530 5.70 -30.96 -8.51
CA GLY A 530 5.04 -32.23 -8.15
C GLY A 530 4.76 -32.38 -6.64
N ASP A 531 5.04 -31.35 -5.81
CA ASP A 531 4.98 -31.41 -4.34
C ASP A 531 3.64 -30.89 -3.80
N GLU A 532 2.82 -31.78 -3.26
CA GLU A 532 1.54 -31.43 -2.61
C GLU A 532 1.73 -30.64 -1.30
N GLY A 533 2.84 -30.81 -0.60
CA GLY A 533 3.15 -30.06 0.63
C GLY A 533 3.40 -28.59 0.33
N LEU A 534 4.12 -28.32 -0.76
CA LEU A 534 4.38 -26.96 -1.23
C LEU A 534 3.11 -26.31 -1.77
N GLU A 535 2.25 -27.04 -2.49
CA GLU A 535 0.92 -26.56 -2.90
C GLU A 535 0.08 -26.13 -1.68
N LYS A 536 -0.02 -26.99 -0.65
CA LYS A 536 -0.76 -26.68 0.59
C LYS A 536 -0.19 -25.45 1.31
N THR A 537 1.13 -25.29 1.30
CA THR A 537 1.79 -24.13 1.89
C THR A 537 1.47 -22.85 1.10
N THR A 538 1.46 -22.95 -0.23
CA THR A 538 1.08 -21.84 -1.12
C THR A 538 -0.38 -21.44 -0.87
N TRP A 539 -1.31 -22.39 -0.72
CA TRP A 539 -2.70 -22.09 -0.34
C TRP A 539 -2.83 -21.37 1.01
N LYS A 540 -2.01 -21.72 2.02
CA LYS A 540 -1.97 -21.01 3.30
C LYS A 540 -1.50 -19.55 3.12
N PHE A 541 -0.47 -19.35 2.31
CA PHE A 541 0.04 -18.01 1.99
C PHE A 541 -1.00 -17.19 1.24
N MET A 542 -1.63 -17.74 0.19
CA MET A 542 -2.66 -17.05 -0.61
C MET A 542 -3.85 -16.64 0.27
N ARG A 543 -4.33 -17.55 1.13
CA ARG A 543 -5.42 -17.28 2.06
C ARG A 543 -5.06 -16.19 3.07
N TRP A 544 -3.84 -16.19 3.60
CA TRP A 544 -3.35 -15.15 4.48
C TRP A 544 -3.28 -13.80 3.75
N PHE A 545 -2.66 -13.74 2.59
CA PHE A 545 -2.46 -12.51 1.83
C PHE A 545 -3.78 -11.87 1.41
N TYR A 546 -4.64 -12.64 0.72
CA TYR A 546 -5.93 -12.14 0.25
C TYR A 546 -6.93 -11.92 1.40
N GLY A 547 -6.79 -12.63 2.51
CA GLY A 547 -7.57 -12.41 3.72
C GLY A 547 -7.34 -11.04 4.37
N LEU A 548 -6.21 -10.37 4.07
CA LEU A 548 -5.93 -9.00 4.50
C LEU A 548 -6.65 -7.94 3.63
N ALA A 549 -7.09 -8.29 2.43
CA ALA A 549 -7.80 -7.36 1.54
C ALA A 549 -9.26 -7.16 1.99
N ASP A 550 -9.81 -5.99 1.71
CA ASP A 550 -11.20 -5.67 2.03
C ASP A 550 -12.15 -6.27 0.97
N ALA A 551 -11.71 -6.36 -0.29
CA ALA A 551 -12.40 -7.05 -1.37
C ALA A 551 -11.40 -7.87 -2.22
N VAL A 552 -11.82 -9.03 -2.69
CA VAL A 552 -11.03 -9.93 -3.56
C VAL A 552 -11.80 -10.20 -4.84
N TYR A 553 -11.16 -9.97 -5.96
CA TYR A 553 -11.75 -10.13 -7.28
C TYR A 553 -11.23 -11.39 -7.95
N SER A 554 -12.14 -12.27 -8.30
CA SER A 554 -11.86 -13.50 -9.05
C SER A 554 -12.11 -13.27 -10.55
N PRO A 555 -11.33 -13.87 -11.46
CA PRO A 555 -11.53 -13.73 -12.90
C PRO A 555 -12.79 -14.42 -13.41
N SER A 556 -13.36 -15.37 -12.68
CA SER A 556 -14.53 -16.15 -13.08
C SER A 556 -15.28 -16.72 -11.87
N ASP A 557 -16.54 -17.13 -12.04
CA ASP A 557 -17.32 -17.78 -10.97
C ASP A 557 -16.76 -19.17 -10.63
N HIS A 558 -16.17 -19.86 -11.59
CA HIS A 558 -15.46 -21.12 -11.35
C HIS A 558 -14.35 -20.94 -10.31
N TYR A 559 -13.48 -19.96 -10.51
CA TYR A 559 -12.40 -19.67 -9.56
C TYR A 559 -12.91 -19.04 -8.26
N ARG A 560 -14.00 -18.27 -8.31
CA ARG A 560 -14.67 -17.79 -7.10
C ARG A 560 -15.13 -18.95 -6.20
N LYS A 561 -15.74 -19.97 -6.77
CA LYS A 561 -16.14 -21.19 -6.03
C LYS A 561 -14.93 -21.93 -5.46
N GLN A 562 -13.89 -22.12 -6.27
CA GLN A 562 -12.64 -22.75 -5.80
C GLN A 562 -12.02 -21.99 -4.62
N LEU A 563 -12.01 -20.66 -4.65
CA LEU A 563 -11.53 -19.84 -3.52
C LEU A 563 -12.39 -20.05 -2.27
N ILE A 564 -13.72 -20.13 -2.40
CA ILE A 564 -14.64 -20.44 -1.30
C ILE A 564 -14.32 -21.82 -0.69
N ASP A 565 -14.12 -22.84 -1.54
CA ASP A 565 -13.78 -24.21 -1.10
C ASP A 565 -12.44 -24.25 -0.35
N HIS A 566 -11.52 -23.33 -0.66
CA HIS A 566 -10.26 -23.14 0.06
C HIS A 566 -10.35 -22.18 1.26
N GLY A 567 -11.57 -21.80 1.68
CA GLY A 567 -11.82 -21.05 2.92
C GLY A 567 -11.69 -19.54 2.82
N PHE A 568 -11.87 -18.96 1.62
CA PHE A 568 -12.01 -17.51 1.44
C PHE A 568 -13.42 -17.06 1.83
N ASN A 569 -13.53 -15.84 2.35
CA ASN A 569 -14.83 -15.28 2.76
C ASN A 569 -15.71 -14.92 1.55
N PRO A 570 -16.85 -15.58 1.33
CA PRO A 570 -17.72 -15.33 0.16
C PRO A 570 -18.25 -13.89 0.07
N ARG A 571 -18.41 -13.20 1.22
CA ARG A 571 -18.90 -11.80 1.26
C ARG A 571 -17.90 -10.78 0.73
N ARG A 572 -16.62 -11.17 0.60
CA ARG A 572 -15.54 -10.32 0.08
C ARG A 572 -15.09 -10.74 -1.32
N LEU A 573 -15.77 -11.73 -1.96
CA LEU A 573 -15.42 -12.27 -3.26
C LEU A 573 -16.34 -11.74 -4.35
N PHE A 574 -15.75 -10.99 -5.29
CA PHE A 574 -16.38 -10.36 -6.44
C PHE A 574 -15.85 -10.96 -7.75
N ILE A 575 -16.51 -10.69 -8.88
CA ILE A 575 -16.05 -11.09 -10.19
C ILE A 575 -15.38 -9.90 -10.89
N TYR A 576 -14.18 -10.12 -11.41
CA TYR A 576 -13.46 -9.15 -12.22
C TYR A 576 -13.70 -9.38 -13.71
N THR A 577 -14.53 -8.55 -14.31
CA THR A 577 -14.81 -8.63 -15.75
C THR A 577 -13.67 -8.02 -16.55
N ARG A 578 -13.17 -8.73 -17.57
CA ARG A 578 -12.17 -8.23 -18.52
C ARG A 578 -12.82 -7.81 -19.83
N GLY A 579 -12.20 -6.83 -20.47
CA GLY A 579 -12.61 -6.35 -21.77
C GLY A 579 -11.78 -6.91 -22.92
N THR A 580 -12.18 -6.59 -24.14
CA THR A 580 -11.41 -6.80 -25.36
C THR A 580 -11.43 -5.55 -26.23
N ASP A 581 -10.48 -5.45 -27.16
CA ASP A 581 -10.39 -4.37 -28.13
C ASP A 581 -11.17 -4.75 -29.40
N LEU A 582 -12.40 -4.25 -29.50
CA LEU A 582 -13.34 -4.58 -30.58
C LEU A 582 -12.94 -4.01 -31.95
N ASP A 583 -12.07 -3.01 -31.97
CA ASP A 583 -11.54 -2.45 -33.21
C ASP A 583 -10.34 -3.25 -33.71
N PHE A 584 -9.48 -3.66 -32.75
CA PHE A 584 -8.30 -4.46 -33.06
C PHE A 584 -8.66 -5.91 -33.41
N TYR A 585 -9.53 -6.54 -32.61
CA TYR A 585 -10.07 -7.89 -32.91
C TYR A 585 -11.42 -7.74 -33.59
N ASN A 586 -11.41 -7.86 -34.92
CA ASN A 586 -12.57 -7.57 -35.75
C ASN A 586 -12.61 -8.45 -36.97
N PRO A 587 -13.78 -8.99 -37.40
CA PRO A 587 -13.93 -9.79 -38.63
C PRO A 587 -13.45 -9.08 -39.90
N ARG A 588 -13.45 -7.73 -39.93
CA ARG A 588 -12.95 -6.93 -41.07
C ARG A 588 -11.46 -7.14 -41.39
N HIS A 589 -10.70 -7.74 -40.46
CA HIS A 589 -9.29 -8.08 -40.66
C HIS A 589 -9.07 -9.43 -41.32
N ARG A 590 -10.16 -10.12 -41.77
CA ARG A 590 -10.07 -11.37 -42.50
C ARG A 590 -9.21 -11.19 -43.74
N ASP A 591 -8.25 -12.09 -43.90
CA ASP A 591 -7.31 -12.13 -45.01
C ASP A 591 -7.27 -13.59 -45.53
N GLU A 592 -7.89 -13.85 -46.69
CA GLU A 592 -7.99 -15.20 -47.25
C GLU A 592 -6.62 -15.78 -47.63
N GLU A 593 -5.62 -14.93 -47.80
CA GLU A 593 -4.26 -15.34 -48.10
C GLU A 593 -3.44 -15.73 -46.88
N PHE A 594 -3.94 -15.40 -45.64
CA PHE A 594 -3.14 -15.51 -44.42
C PHE A 594 -2.59 -16.91 -44.12
N TYR A 595 -3.41 -17.94 -44.33
CA TYR A 595 -3.01 -19.33 -44.09
C TYR A 595 -2.54 -20.08 -45.34
N LYS A 596 -2.61 -19.49 -46.55
CA LYS A 596 -2.13 -20.13 -47.80
C LYS A 596 -0.63 -20.45 -47.79
N PRO A 597 0.26 -19.61 -47.26
CA PRO A 597 1.69 -19.95 -47.16
C PRO A 597 1.96 -21.20 -46.32
N HIS A 598 1.01 -21.57 -45.47
CA HIS A 598 1.06 -22.77 -44.63
C HIS A 598 0.36 -23.98 -45.28
N GLY A 599 -0.07 -23.88 -46.53
CA GLY A 599 -0.68 -24.98 -47.28
C GLY A 599 -2.19 -25.16 -47.04
N ILE A 600 -2.86 -24.18 -46.42
CA ILE A 600 -4.31 -24.25 -46.20
C ILE A 600 -5.06 -23.52 -47.32
N THR A 601 -5.91 -24.26 -48.09
CA THR A 601 -6.79 -23.71 -49.09
C THR A 601 -8.14 -24.44 -49.02
N ASP A 602 -9.24 -23.74 -49.27
CA ASP A 602 -10.61 -24.28 -49.40
C ASP A 602 -11.05 -25.23 -48.24
N ARG A 603 -10.72 -24.86 -46.97
CA ARG A 603 -11.01 -25.66 -45.80
C ARG A 603 -11.61 -24.79 -44.67
N VAL A 604 -12.41 -25.41 -43.82
CA VAL A 604 -12.84 -24.80 -42.56
C VAL A 604 -11.65 -24.76 -41.59
N ILE A 605 -11.26 -23.57 -41.14
CA ILE A 605 -10.06 -23.37 -40.37
C ILE A 605 -10.38 -23.27 -38.87
N PHE A 606 -9.95 -24.27 -38.13
CA PHE A 606 -9.91 -24.25 -36.68
C PHE A 606 -8.63 -23.54 -36.23
N VAL A 607 -8.77 -22.52 -35.36
CA VAL A 607 -7.63 -21.73 -34.89
C VAL A 607 -7.49 -21.89 -33.37
N TYR A 608 -6.29 -22.19 -32.95
CA TYR A 608 -5.84 -22.00 -31.57
C TYR A 608 -4.85 -20.83 -31.52
N THR A 609 -4.94 -19.98 -30.50
CA THR A 609 -3.92 -18.96 -30.23
C THR A 609 -3.52 -19.01 -28.77
N GLY A 610 -2.22 -19.01 -28.53
CA GLY A 610 -1.67 -19.01 -27.16
C GLY A 610 -0.32 -19.72 -27.06
N ARG A 611 0.16 -19.85 -25.82
CA ARG A 611 1.38 -20.62 -25.53
C ARG A 611 1.14 -22.10 -25.83
N VAL A 612 2.06 -22.71 -26.56
CA VAL A 612 2.01 -24.14 -26.87
C VAL A 612 2.72 -24.92 -25.76
N SER A 613 1.94 -25.31 -24.73
CA SER A 613 2.44 -26.01 -23.56
C SER A 613 1.44 -27.11 -23.12
N ARG A 614 1.91 -28.09 -22.37
CA ARG A 614 1.12 -29.28 -21.99
C ARG A 614 -0.17 -28.94 -21.25
N GLU A 615 -0.16 -27.92 -20.36
CA GLU A 615 -1.32 -27.47 -19.62
C GLU A 615 -2.44 -26.89 -20.49
N LYS A 616 -2.15 -26.58 -21.76
CA LYS A 616 -3.16 -26.13 -22.74
C LYS A 616 -3.92 -27.27 -23.40
N ASN A 617 -3.56 -28.50 -23.09
CA ASN A 617 -4.28 -29.73 -23.48
C ASN A 617 -4.56 -29.87 -24.96
N LEU A 618 -3.61 -29.40 -25.82
CA LEU A 618 -3.77 -29.40 -27.27
C LEU A 618 -3.88 -30.81 -27.89
N ASP A 619 -3.38 -31.82 -27.19
CA ASP A 619 -3.48 -33.23 -27.61
C ASP A 619 -4.94 -33.62 -27.94
N VAL A 620 -5.89 -33.17 -27.11
CA VAL A 620 -7.32 -33.52 -27.26
C VAL A 620 -7.87 -33.06 -28.59
N VAL A 621 -7.52 -31.84 -29.05
CA VAL A 621 -7.97 -31.28 -30.33
C VAL A 621 -7.24 -31.96 -31.50
N VAL A 622 -5.94 -32.20 -31.36
CA VAL A 622 -5.12 -32.87 -32.36
C VAL A 622 -5.62 -34.32 -32.56
N ASP A 623 -5.85 -35.06 -31.48
CA ASP A 623 -6.35 -36.42 -31.51
C ASP A 623 -7.78 -36.51 -32.09
N ALA A 624 -8.66 -35.56 -31.72
CA ALA A 624 -9.99 -35.43 -32.30
C ALA A 624 -9.93 -35.22 -33.83
N PHE A 625 -8.98 -34.40 -34.31
CA PHE A 625 -8.78 -34.13 -35.72
C PHE A 625 -8.24 -35.37 -36.46
N LEU A 626 -7.28 -36.09 -35.85
CA LEU A 626 -6.68 -37.29 -36.45
C LEU A 626 -7.63 -38.48 -36.54
N GLN A 627 -8.64 -38.57 -35.68
CA GLN A 627 -9.61 -39.67 -35.63
C GLN A 627 -10.83 -39.48 -36.55
N ASP A 628 -10.89 -38.39 -37.37
CA ASP A 628 -12.05 -38.09 -38.19
C ASP A 628 -11.65 -37.77 -39.62
N GLU A 629 -12.05 -38.64 -40.58
CA GLU A 629 -11.76 -38.47 -42.01
C GLU A 629 -12.42 -37.23 -42.62
N VAL A 630 -13.58 -36.81 -42.12
CA VAL A 630 -14.27 -35.60 -42.62
C VAL A 630 -13.47 -34.35 -42.22
N LEU A 631 -12.99 -34.30 -40.97
CA LEU A 631 -12.11 -33.22 -40.53
C LEU A 631 -10.84 -33.16 -41.36
N GLN A 632 -10.19 -34.31 -41.61
CA GLN A 632 -8.95 -34.36 -42.39
C GLN A 632 -9.16 -33.91 -43.84
N ARG A 633 -10.33 -34.15 -44.44
CA ARG A 633 -10.64 -33.76 -45.81
C ARG A 633 -11.12 -32.31 -45.96
N LYS A 634 -11.99 -31.82 -45.02
CA LYS A 634 -12.72 -30.56 -45.17
C LYS A 634 -12.21 -29.45 -44.23
N ALA A 635 -11.36 -29.76 -43.28
CA ALA A 635 -10.90 -28.79 -42.29
C ALA A 635 -9.37 -28.69 -42.23
N ALA A 636 -8.89 -27.66 -41.55
CA ALA A 636 -7.50 -27.48 -41.15
C ALA A 636 -7.44 -27.01 -39.69
N LEU A 637 -6.33 -27.30 -39.03
CA LEU A 637 -6.06 -26.85 -37.65
C LEU A 637 -4.79 -25.98 -37.63
N ALA A 638 -4.94 -24.70 -37.33
CA ALA A 638 -3.83 -23.75 -37.18
C ALA A 638 -3.52 -23.49 -35.70
N ILE A 639 -2.37 -23.96 -35.25
CA ILE A 639 -1.87 -23.76 -33.89
C ILE A 639 -0.93 -22.55 -33.91
N VAL A 640 -1.46 -21.36 -33.58
CA VAL A 640 -0.75 -20.08 -33.62
C VAL A 640 -0.17 -19.79 -32.24
N GLY A 641 1.15 -19.79 -32.18
CA GLY A 641 1.89 -19.58 -30.92
C GLY A 641 3.20 -20.37 -30.91
N ASP A 642 3.87 -20.28 -29.78
CA ASP A 642 5.12 -21.00 -29.51
C ASP A 642 5.17 -21.51 -28.06
N GLY A 643 6.03 -22.46 -27.78
CA GLY A 643 6.21 -23.00 -26.44
C GLY A 643 6.83 -24.39 -26.42
N PRO A 644 7.17 -24.89 -25.23
CA PRO A 644 7.96 -26.11 -25.06
C PRO A 644 7.29 -27.38 -25.60
N PHE A 645 5.97 -27.39 -25.72
CA PHE A 645 5.24 -28.55 -26.22
C PHE A 645 5.11 -28.60 -27.76
N ARG A 646 5.48 -27.52 -28.45
CA ARG A 646 5.36 -27.43 -29.94
C ARG A 646 6.18 -28.50 -30.66
N ASP A 647 7.45 -28.66 -30.26
CA ASP A 647 8.36 -29.60 -30.94
C ASP A 647 7.94 -31.06 -30.75
N GLU A 648 7.35 -31.38 -29.59
CA GLU A 648 6.76 -32.70 -29.32
C GLU A 648 5.53 -32.98 -30.21
N LEU A 649 4.66 -31.97 -30.39
CA LEU A 649 3.52 -32.09 -31.32
C LEU A 649 4.00 -32.28 -32.77
N ILE A 650 4.99 -31.54 -33.23
CA ILE A 650 5.57 -31.66 -34.55
C ILE A 650 6.22 -33.04 -34.76
N ALA A 651 6.89 -33.58 -33.73
CA ALA A 651 7.52 -34.91 -33.78
C ALA A 651 6.52 -36.05 -33.98
N ARG A 652 5.21 -35.84 -33.75
CA ARG A 652 4.13 -36.82 -34.00
C ARG A 652 3.85 -37.08 -35.51
N LYS A 653 4.57 -36.41 -36.41
CA LYS A 653 4.39 -36.51 -37.89
C LYS A 653 2.94 -36.25 -38.29
N LEU A 654 2.41 -35.10 -37.91
CA LEU A 654 1.04 -34.70 -38.18
C LEU A 654 0.77 -34.47 -39.67
N PRO A 655 -0.49 -34.68 -40.12
CA PRO A 655 -0.86 -34.47 -41.52
C PRO A 655 -0.75 -32.97 -41.92
N PRO A 656 -0.54 -32.63 -43.18
CA PRO A 656 -0.22 -31.29 -43.66
C PRO A 656 -1.30 -30.21 -43.37
N MET A 657 -2.53 -30.62 -43.03
CA MET A 657 -3.59 -29.70 -42.66
C MET A 657 -3.52 -29.26 -41.18
N ILE A 658 -2.61 -29.78 -40.36
CA ILE A 658 -2.29 -29.27 -39.02
C ILE A 658 -1.02 -28.47 -39.13
N VAL A 659 -1.13 -27.15 -38.96
CA VAL A 659 -0.04 -26.22 -39.23
C VAL A 659 0.35 -25.42 -37.97
N PHE A 660 1.60 -25.01 -37.92
CA PHE A 660 2.17 -24.22 -36.84
C PHE A 660 2.74 -22.91 -37.38
N PRO A 661 1.92 -21.86 -37.53
CA PRO A 661 2.37 -20.55 -38.02
C PRO A 661 3.44 -19.87 -37.12
N GLY A 662 3.63 -20.39 -35.89
CA GLY A 662 4.56 -19.81 -34.93
C GLY A 662 3.97 -18.66 -34.15
N PHE A 663 4.83 -17.95 -33.40
CA PHE A 663 4.44 -16.80 -32.58
C PHE A 663 4.16 -15.58 -33.48
N VAL A 664 2.93 -15.04 -33.41
CA VAL A 664 2.52 -13.83 -34.12
C VAL A 664 2.00 -12.78 -33.11
N LYS A 665 2.17 -11.51 -33.43
CA LYS A 665 1.74 -10.39 -32.59
C LYS A 665 1.20 -9.22 -33.40
N GLY A 666 0.56 -8.28 -32.70
CA GLY A 666 0.02 -7.07 -33.32
C GLY A 666 -0.99 -7.39 -34.42
N LYS A 667 -0.99 -6.65 -35.51
CA LYS A 667 -1.94 -6.82 -36.63
C LYS A 667 -1.96 -8.23 -37.23
N GLN A 668 -0.84 -8.96 -37.18
CA GLN A 668 -0.79 -10.33 -37.65
C GLN A 668 -1.62 -11.28 -36.78
N LEU A 669 -1.64 -11.04 -35.45
CA LEU A 669 -2.49 -11.80 -34.54
C LEU A 669 -3.99 -11.52 -34.80
N ALA A 670 -4.37 -10.28 -35.03
CA ALA A 670 -5.75 -9.91 -35.38
C ALA A 670 -6.18 -10.58 -36.71
N LYS A 671 -5.29 -10.62 -37.72
CA LYS A 671 -5.52 -11.34 -38.96
C LYS A 671 -5.62 -12.85 -38.74
N ALA A 672 -4.76 -13.43 -37.89
CA ALA A 672 -4.81 -14.87 -37.60
C ALA A 672 -6.16 -15.30 -37.02
N TYR A 673 -6.71 -14.53 -36.07
CA TYR A 673 -8.08 -14.77 -35.60
C TYR A 673 -9.11 -14.59 -36.72
N ALA A 674 -9.16 -13.41 -37.36
CA ALA A 674 -10.20 -13.06 -38.30
C ALA A 674 -10.22 -13.97 -39.55
N SER A 675 -9.09 -14.60 -39.90
CA SER A 675 -8.97 -15.51 -41.04
C SER A 675 -9.31 -16.98 -40.72
N GLY A 676 -9.62 -17.27 -39.43
CA GLY A 676 -10.20 -18.55 -39.03
C GLY A 676 -11.72 -18.61 -39.21
N ASP A 677 -12.29 -19.79 -38.96
CA ASP A 677 -13.73 -20.02 -38.98
C ASP A 677 -14.28 -20.50 -37.64
N VAL A 678 -13.47 -21.17 -36.82
CA VAL A 678 -13.82 -21.68 -35.50
C VAL A 678 -12.60 -21.55 -34.60
N PHE A 679 -12.80 -21.11 -33.39
CA PHE A 679 -11.75 -21.06 -32.37
C PHE A 679 -11.82 -22.32 -31.49
N VAL A 680 -10.67 -22.94 -31.18
CA VAL A 680 -10.57 -24.09 -30.27
C VAL A 680 -9.65 -23.76 -29.09
N PHE A 681 -10.15 -24.00 -27.88
CA PHE A 681 -9.41 -23.70 -26.67
C PHE A 681 -9.62 -24.78 -25.57
N PRO A 682 -8.88 -25.90 -25.65
CA PRO A 682 -9.07 -27.06 -24.79
C PRO A 682 -8.43 -26.92 -23.40
N SER A 683 -7.89 -25.75 -23.07
CA SER A 683 -7.23 -25.50 -21.79
C SER A 683 -8.16 -25.73 -20.61
N THR A 684 -7.65 -26.46 -19.59
CA THR A 684 -8.36 -26.76 -18.35
C THR A 684 -7.89 -25.90 -17.16
N THR A 685 -6.86 -25.05 -17.36
CA THR A 685 -6.17 -24.32 -16.28
C THR A 685 -6.25 -22.81 -16.39
N ASP A 686 -6.83 -22.28 -17.50
CA ASP A 686 -6.93 -20.84 -17.69
C ASP A 686 -7.96 -20.22 -16.73
N THR A 687 -7.53 -19.18 -16.03
CA THR A 687 -8.39 -18.48 -15.05
C THR A 687 -9.50 -17.66 -15.70
N TYR A 688 -9.26 -17.15 -16.94
CA TYR A 688 -10.24 -16.39 -17.71
C TYR A 688 -10.32 -16.84 -19.16
N GLY A 689 -9.22 -16.74 -19.91
CA GLY A 689 -9.16 -17.10 -21.34
C GLY A 689 -9.36 -15.89 -22.26
N ASN A 690 -8.48 -14.89 -22.16
CA ASN A 690 -8.52 -13.71 -23.04
C ASN A 690 -8.60 -14.08 -24.53
N SER A 691 -7.88 -15.13 -24.95
CA SER A 691 -7.89 -15.61 -26.33
C SER A 691 -9.28 -16.00 -26.83
N VAL A 692 -10.16 -16.52 -25.94
CA VAL A 692 -11.55 -16.84 -26.29
C VAL A 692 -12.34 -15.55 -26.57
N LEU A 693 -12.16 -14.51 -25.73
CA LEU A 693 -12.85 -13.24 -25.92
C LEU A 693 -12.35 -12.51 -27.19
N GLU A 694 -11.04 -12.57 -27.47
CA GLU A 694 -10.41 -12.05 -28.69
C GLU A 694 -10.95 -12.77 -29.95
N ALA A 695 -11.11 -14.10 -29.89
CA ALA A 695 -11.68 -14.91 -30.94
C ALA A 695 -13.14 -14.54 -31.21
N GLN A 696 -13.97 -14.45 -30.15
CA GLN A 696 -15.35 -14.01 -30.28
C GLN A 696 -15.46 -12.60 -30.85
N ALA A 697 -14.60 -11.69 -30.44
CA ALA A 697 -14.51 -10.33 -30.98
C ALA A 697 -14.12 -10.33 -32.45
N SER A 698 -13.35 -11.34 -32.92
CA SER A 698 -13.02 -11.55 -34.31
C SER A 698 -14.11 -12.32 -35.06
N GLY A 699 -15.25 -12.64 -34.46
CA GLY A 699 -16.38 -13.31 -35.05
C GLY A 699 -16.24 -14.84 -35.15
N LEU A 700 -15.43 -15.45 -34.28
CA LEU A 700 -15.23 -16.90 -34.26
C LEU A 700 -16.10 -17.56 -33.18
N PRO A 701 -16.96 -18.53 -33.53
CA PRO A 701 -17.56 -19.42 -32.55
C PRO A 701 -16.45 -20.20 -31.86
N SER A 702 -16.58 -20.42 -30.52
CA SER A 702 -15.49 -20.95 -29.73
C SER A 702 -15.85 -22.30 -29.12
N LEU A 703 -15.00 -23.32 -29.31
CA LEU A 703 -15.06 -24.60 -28.60
C LEU A 703 -14.13 -24.50 -27.37
N VAL A 704 -14.65 -24.63 -26.17
CA VAL A 704 -13.91 -24.50 -24.93
C VAL A 704 -14.10 -25.68 -23.99
N SER A 705 -13.12 -25.90 -23.09
CA SER A 705 -13.25 -26.91 -22.04
C SER A 705 -14.34 -26.54 -21.02
N ASN A 706 -14.97 -27.53 -20.41
CA ASN A 706 -15.87 -27.35 -19.28
C ASN A 706 -15.15 -27.04 -17.94
N GLU A 707 -13.82 -27.00 -17.97
CA GLU A 707 -13.00 -26.63 -16.82
C GLU A 707 -12.40 -25.21 -16.97
N GLY A 708 -12.06 -24.57 -15.88
CA GLY A 708 -11.51 -23.22 -15.88
C GLY A 708 -12.54 -22.11 -16.16
N GLY A 709 -12.05 -20.91 -16.40
CA GLY A 709 -12.84 -19.70 -16.65
C GLY A 709 -13.35 -19.50 -18.08
N PRO A 710 -12.70 -20.04 -19.14
CA PRO A 710 -13.06 -19.80 -20.55
C PRO A 710 -14.53 -20.10 -20.90
N LYS A 711 -15.15 -21.10 -20.25
CA LYS A 711 -16.57 -21.47 -20.44
C LYS A 711 -17.56 -20.36 -20.08
N GLU A 712 -17.17 -19.41 -19.23
CA GLU A 712 -18.04 -18.30 -18.81
C GLU A 712 -18.04 -17.12 -19.79
N ILE A 713 -17.11 -17.12 -20.74
CA ILE A 713 -17.04 -16.11 -21.80
C ILE A 713 -18.12 -16.35 -22.85
N ILE A 714 -18.33 -17.60 -23.21
CA ILE A 714 -19.27 -18.00 -24.26
C ILE A 714 -20.71 -18.13 -23.75
N LEU A 715 -21.65 -18.10 -24.71
CA LEU A 715 -23.05 -18.53 -24.51
C LEU A 715 -23.17 -19.95 -25.08
N PRO A 716 -23.28 -20.98 -24.21
CA PRO A 716 -23.27 -22.38 -24.65
C PRO A 716 -24.41 -22.68 -25.63
N GLY A 717 -24.07 -23.26 -26.79
CA GLY A 717 -25.03 -23.55 -27.91
C GLY A 717 -25.36 -22.35 -28.80
N GLU A 718 -25.00 -21.14 -28.39
CA GLU A 718 -25.27 -19.91 -29.16
C GLU A 718 -23.99 -19.33 -29.78
N SER A 719 -22.99 -18.99 -28.95
CA SER A 719 -21.73 -18.39 -29.40
C SER A 719 -20.55 -19.37 -29.40
N GLY A 720 -20.79 -20.62 -29.01
CA GLY A 720 -19.80 -21.67 -28.94
C GLY A 720 -20.30 -22.90 -28.19
N LEU A 721 -19.44 -23.88 -28.00
CA LEU A 721 -19.75 -25.12 -27.27
C LEU A 721 -18.79 -25.33 -26.10
N VAL A 722 -19.34 -25.80 -24.97
CA VAL A 722 -18.57 -26.23 -23.79
C VAL A 722 -18.44 -27.75 -23.83
N LEU A 723 -17.21 -28.25 -23.81
CA LEU A 723 -16.90 -29.67 -24.01
C LEU A 723 -16.11 -30.24 -22.82
N PRO A 724 -16.28 -31.53 -22.50
CA PRO A 724 -15.41 -32.16 -21.47
C PRO A 724 -13.93 -32.04 -21.88
N GLY A 725 -13.10 -31.59 -20.96
CA GLY A 725 -11.72 -31.18 -21.24
C GLY A 725 -10.85 -32.30 -21.84
N TYR A 726 -11.12 -33.57 -21.50
CA TYR A 726 -10.31 -34.74 -21.91
C TYR A 726 -11.05 -35.74 -22.81
N ASP A 727 -12.28 -35.43 -23.22
CA ASP A 727 -13.07 -36.33 -24.12
C ASP A 727 -12.85 -36.05 -25.60
N VAL A 728 -11.88 -36.74 -26.21
CA VAL A 728 -11.54 -36.64 -27.62
C VAL A 728 -12.77 -36.83 -28.52
N ASN A 729 -13.71 -37.74 -28.18
CA ASN A 729 -14.92 -37.98 -28.98
C ASN A 729 -15.88 -36.78 -28.96
N ALA A 730 -16.07 -36.15 -27.82
CA ALA A 730 -16.90 -34.95 -27.71
C ALA A 730 -16.32 -33.80 -28.55
N TRP A 731 -15.01 -33.57 -28.51
CA TRP A 731 -14.33 -32.60 -29.35
C TRP A 731 -14.44 -32.92 -30.83
N ARG A 732 -14.23 -34.18 -31.20
CA ARG A 732 -14.37 -34.68 -32.58
C ARG A 732 -15.78 -34.40 -33.13
N GLN A 733 -16.83 -34.77 -32.39
CA GLN A 733 -18.22 -34.56 -32.79
C GLN A 733 -18.57 -33.07 -32.94
N ALA A 734 -18.14 -32.24 -31.99
CA ALA A 734 -18.36 -30.81 -32.05
C ALA A 734 -17.65 -30.16 -33.24
N MET A 735 -16.39 -30.50 -33.48
CA MET A 735 -15.64 -29.97 -34.62
C MET A 735 -16.30 -30.43 -35.94
N ARG A 736 -16.71 -31.68 -36.02
CA ARG A 736 -17.39 -32.23 -37.23
C ARG A 736 -18.72 -31.51 -37.51
N SER A 737 -19.55 -31.26 -36.50
CA SER A 737 -20.83 -30.55 -36.66
C SER A 737 -20.66 -29.14 -37.23
N LEU A 738 -19.60 -28.43 -36.85
CA LEU A 738 -19.27 -27.10 -37.35
C LEU A 738 -18.66 -27.14 -38.78
N VAL A 739 -18.05 -28.24 -39.17
CA VAL A 739 -17.58 -28.44 -40.56
C VAL A 739 -18.74 -28.78 -41.53
N GLU A 740 -19.70 -29.56 -41.05
CA GLU A 740 -20.82 -30.06 -41.87
C GLU A 740 -21.98 -29.03 -41.99
N SER A 741 -22.04 -28.00 -41.16
CA SER A 741 -23.11 -27.00 -41.15
C SER A 741 -22.60 -25.55 -41.18
N ASP A 742 -22.60 -24.95 -42.37
CA ASP A 742 -22.26 -23.54 -42.57
C ASP A 742 -23.24 -22.61 -41.81
N ASP A 743 -24.53 -22.93 -41.86
CA ASP A 743 -25.57 -22.15 -41.17
C ASP A 743 -25.33 -22.11 -39.64
N LEU A 744 -25.00 -23.26 -39.04
CA LEU A 744 -24.69 -23.32 -37.60
C LEU A 744 -23.47 -22.47 -37.29
N ARG A 745 -22.40 -22.59 -38.08
CA ARG A 745 -21.16 -21.85 -37.92
C ARG A 745 -21.37 -20.34 -38.02
N HIS A 746 -22.13 -19.88 -39.05
CA HIS A 746 -22.43 -18.46 -39.24
C HIS A 746 -23.32 -17.88 -38.14
N ARG A 747 -24.37 -18.62 -37.71
CA ARG A 747 -25.20 -18.15 -36.56
C ARG A 747 -24.37 -18.02 -35.30
N MET A 748 -23.54 -19.01 -34.97
CA MET A 748 -22.66 -18.97 -33.82
C MET A 748 -21.61 -17.85 -33.92
N ALA A 749 -21.07 -17.55 -35.08
CA ALA A 749 -20.15 -16.48 -35.35
C ALA A 749 -20.76 -15.09 -35.05
N ALA A 750 -22.00 -14.87 -35.54
CA ALA A 750 -22.74 -13.65 -35.26
C ALA A 750 -23.03 -13.47 -33.77
N ALA A 751 -23.47 -14.53 -33.07
CA ALA A 751 -23.70 -14.52 -31.63
C ALA A 751 -22.39 -14.30 -30.84
N ALA A 752 -21.27 -14.89 -31.25
CA ALA A 752 -19.95 -14.69 -30.66
C ALA A 752 -19.53 -13.20 -30.73
N ARG A 753 -19.65 -12.58 -31.90
CA ARG A 753 -19.37 -11.15 -32.07
C ARG A 753 -20.28 -10.25 -31.21
N ALA A 754 -21.59 -10.54 -31.19
CA ALA A 754 -22.56 -9.82 -30.40
C ALA A 754 -22.23 -9.92 -28.87
N ARG A 755 -21.85 -11.12 -28.43
CA ARG A 755 -21.42 -11.35 -27.02
C ARG A 755 -20.18 -10.55 -26.66
N ALA A 756 -19.13 -10.56 -27.51
CA ALA A 756 -17.91 -9.81 -27.29
C ALA A 756 -18.15 -8.29 -27.28
N ALA A 757 -19.10 -7.79 -28.08
CA ALA A 757 -19.44 -6.38 -28.18
C ALA A 757 -19.95 -5.79 -26.84
N THR A 758 -20.47 -6.61 -25.93
CA THR A 758 -20.90 -6.18 -24.59
C THR A 758 -19.72 -6.06 -23.59
N ARG A 759 -18.50 -6.35 -24.00
CA ARG A 759 -17.32 -6.44 -23.11
C ARG A 759 -16.11 -5.70 -23.70
N ASP A 760 -16.29 -4.40 -23.98
CA ASP A 760 -15.13 -3.55 -24.30
C ASP A 760 -14.37 -3.12 -23.03
N TRP A 761 -13.11 -2.70 -23.22
CA TRP A 761 -12.27 -2.28 -22.09
C TRP A 761 -12.82 -1.07 -21.33
N SER A 762 -13.52 -0.15 -21.99
CA SER A 762 -14.08 1.03 -21.31
C SER A 762 -15.24 0.65 -20.40
N THR A 763 -16.09 -0.29 -20.82
CA THR A 763 -17.16 -0.86 -20.00
C THR A 763 -16.59 -1.62 -18.80
N ALA A 764 -15.63 -2.53 -19.04
CA ALA A 764 -14.98 -3.29 -17.99
C ALA A 764 -14.27 -2.37 -16.95
N PHE A 765 -13.63 -1.29 -17.42
CA PHE A 765 -12.99 -0.31 -16.55
C PHE A 765 -14.04 0.39 -15.66
N ARG A 766 -15.14 0.91 -16.24
CA ARG A 766 -16.17 1.60 -15.49
C ARG A 766 -16.84 0.69 -14.46
N GLU A 767 -17.22 -0.52 -14.83
CA GLU A 767 -17.78 -1.52 -13.92
C GLU A 767 -16.87 -1.72 -12.70
N PHE A 768 -15.57 -1.91 -12.92
CA PHE A 768 -14.61 -2.11 -11.84
C PHE A 768 -14.29 -0.83 -11.06
N TRP A 769 -14.22 0.33 -11.74
CA TRP A 769 -13.86 1.61 -11.14
C TRP A 769 -14.97 2.18 -10.24
N ASP A 770 -16.22 2.10 -10.71
CA ASP A 770 -17.38 2.71 -10.07
C ASP A 770 -18.01 1.79 -9.01
N GLU A 771 -17.65 0.49 -9.01
CA GLU A 771 -18.13 -0.45 -7.99
C GLU A 771 -17.64 -0.05 -6.60
N ASP A 772 -18.55 -0.04 -5.62
CA ASP A 772 -18.23 0.11 -4.19
C ASP A 772 -18.37 -1.26 -3.48
N PRO A 773 -17.28 -2.04 -3.35
CA PRO A 773 -17.34 -3.37 -2.76
C PRO A 773 -17.29 -3.37 -1.23
N TYR A 774 -17.25 -2.18 -0.62
CA TYR A 774 -17.06 -2.08 0.82
C TYR A 774 -18.41 -2.10 1.55
N PRO A 775 -18.54 -2.89 2.65
CA PRO A 775 -19.77 -2.91 3.44
C PRO A 775 -20.05 -1.52 4.02
N LYS A 776 -21.28 -1.05 3.90
CA LYS A 776 -21.70 0.20 4.55
C LYS A 776 -21.69 0.00 6.06
N ALA A 777 -21.32 1.04 6.82
CA ALA A 777 -21.13 1.01 8.27
C ALA A 777 -22.30 0.39 9.06
N ASP A 778 -23.54 0.49 8.54
CA ASP A 778 -24.73 -0.10 9.17
C ASP A 778 -24.83 -1.64 9.05
N GLU A 779 -24.10 -2.25 8.12
CA GLU A 779 -24.07 -3.72 7.94
C GLU A 779 -23.03 -4.40 8.84
N GLU A 780 -21.93 -3.74 9.17
CA GLU A 780 -20.94 -4.28 10.11
C GLU A 780 -21.50 -4.41 11.53
N VAL A 781 -22.31 -3.46 11.96
CA VAL A 781 -22.93 -3.48 13.30
C VAL A 781 -23.95 -4.63 13.42
N ARG A 782 -24.68 -4.96 12.36
CA ARG A 782 -25.63 -6.10 12.34
C ARG A 782 -24.93 -7.46 12.32
N ALA A 783 -23.74 -7.57 11.72
CA ALA A 783 -22.99 -8.82 11.65
C ALA A 783 -22.33 -9.19 12.99
N ILE A 784 -21.99 -8.21 13.83
CA ILE A 784 -21.40 -8.43 15.16
C ILE A 784 -22.45 -8.87 16.19
N VAL A 785 -23.73 -8.53 15.97
CA VAL A 785 -24.85 -8.90 16.88
C VAL A 785 -25.38 -10.32 16.60
N ILE A 786 -25.02 -10.94 15.48
CA ILE A 786 -25.52 -12.27 15.06
C ILE A 786 -24.44 -13.38 15.15
N ALA A 787 -23.19 -13.03 15.44
CA ALA A 787 -22.06 -13.96 15.65
C ALA A 787 -21.68 -14.04 17.13
#